data_1be95ac675ccbdd926a683a0a86df51b
#
_entry.id   1be95ac675ccbdd926a683a0a86df51b
#
_cell.length_a   1.000
_cell.length_b   1.000
_cell.length_c   1.000
_cell.angle_alpha   90.00
_cell.angle_beta   90.00
_cell.angle_gamma   90.00
#
_symmetry.space_group_name_H-M   'P 1'
#
loop_
_entity.id
_entity.type
_entity.pdbx_description
1 polymer ?
#
loop_
_entity_poly.entity_id
_entity_poly.type
_entity_poly.pdbx_seq_one_letter_code
_entity_poly.pdbx_strand_id
1 'polypeptide(L)'
;MKELVARIAELGSGTKPRAYRITPGTEWLMRRAMGNAGLRTQMFRFVDVLPAMSDDDDLHRHLEEYFGSEVLSRFFSRAVVRSGRVPGGRKLVAAIARHEVARMATQFIVAIDAAGTARQLESLWQRGRAATVDLLGEHTHSHAEADRYAARLADLVTVLIDASRSWPANDILERDDLGALARVAVAIKPTALAPDFAALTADAGVSSATRRLMPVLEGATADGAQVWFDLERYEVKHVTHRLVRELLSRPGLAGLQAGIVVQAYLKDSYEDLASLCEWAADREVPLGIRLVKGAYWDTETVVAEAASWPVPVYEHKAQTDANFERCVRLLHSYHGRVRAAFGSHNLRSLAYAIAAGRAAGIPDTGYEVQLLWGMAEPVHEAFRQLGFRLRVYSPMGELVPGMAYLVRRLLENTSNDSFVRLRFAEHKDLASLVAEPVADFDAVPASALTPAVVPRDASQAREPRDYAPERLVRWFAPEAPSLMSAALETVRASLGGEIPRLAGRSELRTDRTIVSVDPADPARVVAVSACCGPSEADQAVAAAESAFEAWSRAGAADRAGVLFRAADWLRRRRFEVASLEVFEAGKCWDDADADVAEAIDFLEYNGRQGLRLAQGGEVPSPPGEVNRLTYHGRGVAVVISPWNFPLAIPSGMVSAALVAGNTVVLKPAEQTPAVAAMLVRAFREGGAPDGVLSFVPGLGEEIGAHLVNHPGVSLVAFTGPKQEGFAIVESAARTTAGQREVRRVIAELCGESAIVIDSDADLDVAVPVAVRSVFGFGGQRFSAACRIVTVGAVHDLFVERFVEAARSLAIGPPAERGTELGPVIDEDSVKRIRGWQDRAEQFGRLVLRREDLPVKGYFVGPTIVDDAVPGSPLVTEEISGPVAAVLRARDFEHALELANQTDFALTAGIVSRSPSHIERASANLKGCSIFVNRAVTGAVVGRQPFGGRAMSGIGSNTGGPDYLFQFVQPRVVTENTLRQGFAPAQVETSAGSRTGTSETGSLRLPPTGRKRWRRG
;
A
#
# COMPACT_ATOMS: atom_id res chain seq x y z
N MET A 1 -19.71 -39.03 -5.72
CA MET A 1 -18.98 -38.07 -4.90
C MET A 1 -18.89 -38.51 -3.43
N LYS A 2 -19.98 -38.63 -2.66
CA LYS A 2 -19.96 -39.03 -1.23
C LYS A 2 -19.24 -40.35 -0.98
N GLU A 3 -19.49 -41.34 -1.79
CA GLU A 3 -18.83 -42.64 -1.74
C GLU A 3 -17.31 -42.56 -1.97
N LEU A 4 -16.88 -41.73 -2.94
CA LEU A 4 -15.46 -41.50 -3.21
C LEU A 4 -14.76 -40.78 -2.02
N VAL A 5 -15.41 -39.81 -1.41
CA VAL A 5 -14.87 -39.16 -0.21
C VAL A 5 -14.74 -40.13 0.95
N ALA A 6 -15.78 -40.98 1.16
CA ALA A 6 -15.73 -42.04 2.19
C ALA A 6 -14.58 -43.01 1.93
N ARG A 7 -14.37 -43.42 0.68
CA ARG A 7 -13.28 -44.31 0.30
C ARG A 7 -11.90 -43.70 0.47
N ILE A 8 -11.73 -42.43 0.10
CA ILE A 8 -10.46 -41.66 0.33
C ILE A 8 -10.18 -41.57 1.84
N ALA A 9 -11.21 -41.28 2.63
CA ALA A 9 -11.06 -41.18 4.08
C ALA A 9 -10.72 -42.54 4.74
N GLU A 10 -11.30 -43.60 4.27
CA GLU A 10 -11.02 -44.97 4.73
C GLU A 10 -9.58 -45.37 4.43
N LEU A 11 -9.15 -45.25 3.16
CA LEU A 11 -7.78 -45.53 2.73
C LEU A 11 -6.74 -44.67 3.46
N GLY A 12 -7.06 -43.41 3.66
CA GLY A 12 -6.21 -42.49 4.42
C GLY A 12 -6.08 -42.87 5.91
N SER A 13 -7.15 -43.39 6.53
CA SER A 13 -7.12 -43.76 7.96
C SER A 13 -6.26 -45.00 8.24
N GLY A 14 -6.08 -45.89 7.24
CA GLY A 14 -5.17 -47.04 7.34
C GLY A 14 -3.69 -46.69 7.25
N THR A 15 -3.37 -45.49 6.79
CA THR A 15 -1.97 -45.04 6.68
C THR A 15 -1.52 -44.47 8.01
N LYS A 16 -0.60 -45.16 8.72
CA LYS A 16 0.05 -44.57 9.89
C LYS A 16 0.77 -43.29 9.40
N PRO A 17 0.39 -42.08 9.89
CA PRO A 17 1.18 -40.92 9.56
C PRO A 17 2.62 -41.24 9.93
N ARG A 18 3.59 -41.06 9.02
CA ARG A 18 5.01 -41.06 9.39
C ARG A 18 5.08 -40.05 10.52
N ALA A 19 5.31 -40.57 11.74
CA ALA A 19 5.13 -39.80 12.94
C ALA A 19 5.79 -38.43 12.74
N TYR A 20 4.97 -37.42 12.70
CA TYR A 20 5.45 -36.09 13.07
C TYR A 20 6.19 -36.30 14.39
N ARG A 21 7.50 -36.37 14.34
CA ARG A 21 8.31 -36.38 15.56
C ARG A 21 8.36 -34.94 16.08
N ILE A 22 7.17 -34.41 16.28
CA ILE A 22 6.99 -33.20 17.08
C ILE A 22 7.33 -33.66 18.52
N THR A 23 8.24 -32.97 19.18
CA THR A 23 8.46 -33.27 20.60
C THR A 23 7.15 -33.10 21.35
N PRO A 24 6.86 -33.86 22.39
CA PRO A 24 5.62 -33.71 23.16
C PRO A 24 5.34 -32.27 23.61
N GLY A 25 6.38 -31.46 23.80
CA GLY A 25 6.27 -30.04 24.14
C GLY A 25 5.78 -29.17 22.97
N THR A 26 6.31 -29.39 21.76
CA THR A 26 5.91 -28.65 20.56
C THR A 26 4.49 -29.01 20.14
N GLU A 27 4.11 -30.27 20.24
CA GLU A 27 2.75 -30.74 19.96
C GLU A 27 1.73 -30.13 20.94
N TRP A 28 2.08 -30.07 22.21
CA TRP A 28 1.27 -29.38 23.23
C TRP A 28 1.12 -27.88 22.93
N LEU A 29 2.24 -27.20 22.56
CA LEU A 29 2.24 -25.77 22.24
C LEU A 29 1.36 -25.51 21.01
N MET A 30 1.50 -26.30 19.95
CA MET A 30 0.68 -26.19 18.74
C MET A 30 -0.81 -26.40 19.00
N ARG A 31 -1.18 -27.44 19.77
CA ARG A 31 -2.58 -27.67 20.16
C ARG A 31 -3.16 -26.49 20.96
N ARG A 32 -2.36 -25.91 21.86
CA ARG A 32 -2.78 -24.77 22.67
C ARG A 32 -2.90 -23.48 21.85
N ALA A 33 -1.96 -23.24 20.93
CA ALA A 33 -2.02 -22.14 19.98
C ALA A 33 -3.24 -22.23 19.05
N MET A 34 -3.61 -23.44 18.62
CA MET A 34 -4.81 -23.65 17.82
C MET A 34 -6.10 -23.25 18.56
N GLY A 35 -6.15 -23.39 19.88
CA GLY A 35 -7.28 -22.98 20.72
C GLY A 35 -7.27 -21.51 21.14
N ASN A 36 -6.21 -20.76 20.87
CA ASN A 36 -6.06 -19.37 21.29
C ASN A 36 -5.53 -18.50 20.16
N ALA A 37 -6.38 -17.61 19.63
CA ALA A 37 -6.04 -16.74 18.48
C ALA A 37 -4.85 -15.81 18.77
N GLY A 38 -4.75 -15.26 19.99
CA GLY A 38 -3.63 -14.38 20.38
C GLY A 38 -2.30 -15.12 20.40
N LEU A 39 -2.26 -16.30 21.04
CA LEU A 39 -1.04 -17.12 21.07
C LEU A 39 -0.63 -17.58 19.67
N ARG A 40 -1.59 -17.95 18.84
CA ARG A 40 -1.35 -18.32 17.43
C ARG A 40 -0.68 -17.18 16.66
N THR A 41 -1.20 -15.97 16.80
CA THR A 41 -0.64 -14.77 16.13
C THR A 41 0.81 -14.53 16.60
N GLN A 42 1.08 -14.58 17.90
CA GLN A 42 2.43 -14.37 18.42
C GLN A 42 3.40 -15.45 17.98
N MET A 43 2.95 -16.70 17.92
CA MET A 43 3.78 -17.80 17.43
C MET A 43 4.16 -17.61 15.95
N PHE A 44 3.22 -17.19 15.11
CA PHE A 44 3.53 -16.92 13.70
C PHE A 44 4.49 -15.75 13.53
N ARG A 45 4.28 -14.66 14.26
CA ARG A 45 5.22 -13.52 14.28
C ARG A 45 6.62 -13.93 14.71
N PHE A 46 6.72 -14.77 15.74
CA PHE A 46 8.01 -15.26 16.20
C PHE A 46 8.70 -16.18 15.18
N VAL A 47 7.95 -17.09 14.54
CA VAL A 47 8.48 -17.95 13.48
C VAL A 47 8.97 -17.11 12.29
N ASP A 48 8.24 -16.06 11.93
CA ASP A 48 8.60 -15.15 10.85
C ASP A 48 9.89 -14.37 11.11
N VAL A 49 10.09 -13.87 12.33
CA VAL A 49 11.26 -13.06 12.66
C VAL A 49 12.52 -13.88 12.95
N LEU A 50 12.35 -15.13 13.40
CA LEU A 50 13.47 -15.96 13.90
C LEU A 50 14.66 -16.11 12.94
N PRO A 51 14.48 -16.26 11.63
CA PRO A 51 15.62 -16.39 10.70
C PRO A 51 16.48 -15.13 10.58
N ALA A 52 15.94 -13.95 10.89
CA ALA A 52 16.68 -12.70 10.88
C ALA A 52 17.53 -12.48 12.13
N MET A 53 17.29 -13.25 13.20
CA MET A 53 18.02 -13.11 14.46
C MET A 53 19.32 -13.91 14.44
N SER A 54 20.43 -13.20 14.32
CA SER A 54 21.78 -13.79 14.35
C SER A 54 22.31 -13.97 15.79
N ASP A 55 21.84 -13.14 16.72
CA ASP A 55 22.28 -13.10 18.12
C ASP A 55 21.33 -13.86 19.05
N ASP A 56 21.89 -14.57 20.04
CA ASP A 56 21.15 -15.33 21.04
C ASP A 56 20.42 -14.42 22.04
N ASP A 57 20.97 -13.25 22.33
CA ASP A 57 20.35 -12.26 23.21
C ASP A 57 19.15 -11.58 22.54
N ASP A 58 19.25 -11.27 21.25
CA ASP A 58 18.13 -10.79 20.45
C ASP A 58 17.00 -11.82 20.37
N LEU A 59 17.34 -13.07 20.15
CA LEU A 59 16.34 -14.14 20.09
C LEU A 59 15.63 -14.32 21.44
N HIS A 60 16.39 -14.26 22.55
CA HIS A 60 15.80 -14.34 23.88
C HIS A 60 14.87 -13.16 24.18
N ARG A 61 15.27 -11.95 23.79
CA ARG A 61 14.44 -10.75 23.91
C ARG A 61 13.11 -10.91 23.16
N HIS A 62 13.14 -11.35 21.91
CA HIS A 62 11.93 -11.61 21.12
C HIS A 62 11.04 -12.70 21.74
N LEU A 63 11.63 -13.75 22.30
CA LEU A 63 10.86 -14.75 23.04
C LEU A 63 10.13 -14.14 24.24
N GLU A 64 10.79 -13.26 24.99
CA GLU A 64 10.16 -12.54 26.10
C GLU A 64 9.05 -11.59 25.62
N GLU A 65 9.28 -10.84 24.54
CA GLU A 65 8.33 -9.89 23.97
C GLU A 65 7.08 -10.57 23.41
N TYR A 66 7.24 -11.62 22.61
CA TYR A 66 6.12 -12.32 22.00
C TYR A 66 5.36 -13.24 22.96
N PHE A 67 6.06 -13.83 23.92
CA PHE A 67 5.50 -14.85 24.79
C PHE A 67 5.50 -14.53 26.29
N GLY A 68 6.10 -13.41 26.69
CA GLY A 68 6.16 -12.97 28.10
C GLY A 68 4.88 -12.37 28.66
N SER A 69 3.94 -11.97 27.80
CA SER A 69 2.64 -11.40 28.22
C SER A 69 1.65 -12.49 28.67
N GLU A 70 0.52 -12.08 29.28
CA GLU A 70 -0.53 -12.94 29.89
C GLU A 70 -1.16 -14.01 28.97
N VAL A 71 -0.79 -14.05 27.68
CA VAL A 71 -1.32 -14.97 26.65
C VAL A 71 -0.85 -16.42 26.86
N LEU A 72 0.32 -16.63 27.47
CA LEU A 72 0.83 -17.95 27.85
C LEU A 72 0.55 -18.26 29.33
N SER A 73 0.37 -19.55 29.64
CA SER A 73 0.26 -19.95 31.04
C SER A 73 1.44 -19.40 31.83
N ARG A 74 1.19 -18.87 33.01
CA ARG A 74 2.19 -18.32 33.96
C ARG A 74 3.43 -19.23 34.15
N PHE A 75 3.31 -20.50 33.75
CA PHE A 75 4.40 -21.47 33.84
C PHE A 75 5.44 -21.35 32.70
N PHE A 76 4.97 -21.16 31.44
CA PHE A 76 5.88 -21.07 30.29
C PHE A 76 6.59 -19.70 30.25
N SER A 77 5.87 -18.61 30.50
CA SER A 77 6.48 -17.28 30.59
C SER A 77 7.53 -17.21 31.70
N ARG A 78 7.26 -17.86 32.86
CA ARG A 78 8.25 -17.96 33.93
C ARG A 78 9.47 -18.83 33.57
N ALA A 79 9.30 -19.84 32.76
CA ALA A 79 10.41 -20.69 32.30
C ALA A 79 11.34 -19.95 31.35
N VAL A 80 10.78 -19.20 30.37
CA VAL A 80 11.54 -18.35 29.44
C VAL A 80 12.28 -17.24 30.20
N VAL A 81 11.60 -16.47 31.04
CA VAL A 81 12.21 -15.42 31.85
C VAL A 81 13.30 -15.97 32.82
N ARG A 82 13.07 -17.15 33.41
CA ARG A 82 14.06 -17.76 34.29
C ARG A 82 15.28 -18.27 33.53
N SER A 83 15.13 -18.77 32.32
CA SER A 83 16.25 -19.22 31.49
C SER A 83 17.25 -18.09 31.21
N GLY A 84 16.80 -16.85 31.06
CA GLY A 84 17.67 -15.70 30.88
C GLY A 84 18.55 -15.34 32.09
N ARG A 85 18.19 -15.86 33.31
CA ARG A 85 18.90 -15.62 34.56
C ARG A 85 19.94 -16.69 34.88
N VAL A 86 19.96 -17.79 34.13
CA VAL A 86 20.89 -18.92 34.35
C VAL A 86 22.08 -18.79 33.37
N PRO A 87 23.33 -18.87 33.80
CA PRO A 87 24.50 -18.88 32.92
C PRO A 87 24.35 -19.93 31.81
N GLY A 88 24.45 -19.47 30.53
CA GLY A 88 24.25 -20.34 29.35
C GLY A 88 22.79 -20.67 29.01
N GLY A 89 21.80 -20.27 29.81
CA GLY A 89 20.39 -20.58 29.60
C GLY A 89 19.82 -19.91 28.34
N ARG A 90 20.24 -18.68 28.02
CA ARG A 90 19.86 -17.95 26.78
C ARG A 90 20.30 -18.72 25.54
N LYS A 91 21.56 -19.15 25.48
CA LYS A 91 22.12 -19.94 24.38
C LYS A 91 21.37 -21.25 24.16
N LEU A 92 21.04 -21.95 25.27
CA LEU A 92 20.30 -23.21 25.18
C LEU A 92 18.88 -23.00 24.60
N VAL A 93 18.17 -22.00 25.09
CA VAL A 93 16.81 -21.68 24.62
C VAL A 93 16.84 -21.21 23.15
N ALA A 94 17.81 -20.38 22.77
CA ALA A 94 18.02 -19.95 21.39
C ALA A 94 18.32 -21.15 20.46
N ALA A 95 19.21 -22.06 20.87
CA ALA A 95 19.52 -23.26 20.09
C ALA A 95 18.31 -24.19 19.92
N ILE A 96 17.49 -24.36 20.97
CA ILE A 96 16.26 -25.15 20.91
C ILE A 96 15.25 -24.46 19.95
N ALA A 97 15.03 -23.15 20.05
CA ALA A 97 14.10 -22.44 19.21
C ALA A 97 14.50 -22.52 17.73
N ARG A 98 15.77 -22.26 17.41
CA ARG A 98 16.30 -22.40 16.03
C ARG A 98 16.14 -23.82 15.50
N HIS A 99 16.47 -24.82 16.30
CA HIS A 99 16.35 -26.23 15.92
C HIS A 99 14.88 -26.60 15.60
N GLU A 100 13.95 -26.21 16.46
CA GLU A 100 12.53 -26.54 16.28
C GLU A 100 11.94 -25.84 15.06
N VAL A 101 12.26 -24.56 14.81
CA VAL A 101 11.78 -23.84 13.62
C VAL A 101 12.42 -24.39 12.35
N ALA A 102 13.73 -24.66 12.34
CA ALA A 102 14.39 -25.32 11.22
C ALA A 102 13.76 -26.68 10.92
N ARG A 103 13.43 -27.45 11.95
CA ARG A 103 12.75 -28.75 11.80
C ARG A 103 11.30 -28.58 11.26
N MET A 104 10.57 -27.55 11.67
CA MET A 104 9.27 -27.27 11.09
C MET A 104 9.39 -26.87 9.61
N ALA A 105 10.40 -26.09 9.26
CA ALA A 105 10.63 -25.68 7.87
C ALA A 105 10.97 -26.86 6.96
N THR A 106 11.83 -27.79 7.40
CA THR A 106 12.16 -29.01 6.64
C THR A 106 10.97 -29.93 6.37
N GLN A 107 9.87 -29.74 7.08
CA GLN A 107 8.64 -30.44 6.79
C GLN A 107 7.97 -29.95 5.49
N PHE A 108 8.07 -28.64 5.19
CA PHE A 108 7.39 -28.00 4.07
C PHE A 108 8.32 -27.68 2.89
N ILE A 109 9.63 -27.74 3.07
CA ILE A 109 10.66 -27.50 2.06
C ILE A 109 11.29 -28.83 1.70
N VAL A 110 11.31 -29.17 0.41
CA VAL A 110 11.80 -30.50 -0.06
C VAL A 110 13.31 -30.62 0.08
N ALA A 111 14.05 -29.57 -0.25
CA ALA A 111 15.51 -29.45 -0.09
C ALA A 111 15.93 -27.98 -0.24
N ILE A 112 17.19 -27.69 0.10
CA ILE A 112 17.77 -26.35 -0.01
C ILE A 112 18.43 -26.12 -1.38
N ASP A 113 18.80 -27.17 -2.09
CA ASP A 113 19.51 -27.14 -3.36
C ASP A 113 18.90 -28.07 -4.42
N ALA A 114 19.33 -27.90 -5.68
CA ALA A 114 18.83 -28.68 -6.82
C ALA A 114 19.17 -30.18 -6.70
N ALA A 115 20.37 -30.54 -6.25
CA ALA A 115 20.79 -31.94 -6.13
C ALA A 115 20.01 -32.68 -5.02
N GLY A 116 19.79 -32.04 -3.89
CA GLY A 116 18.93 -32.55 -2.82
C GLY A 116 17.50 -32.73 -3.28
N THR A 117 16.99 -31.75 -4.03
CA THR A 117 15.65 -31.80 -4.61
C THR A 117 15.54 -32.99 -5.56
N ALA A 118 16.47 -33.17 -6.51
CA ALA A 118 16.47 -34.28 -7.44
C ALA A 118 16.34 -35.66 -6.73
N ARG A 119 17.11 -35.88 -5.66
CA ARG A 119 17.03 -37.14 -4.85
C ARG A 119 15.66 -37.34 -4.20
N GLN A 120 15.04 -36.26 -3.69
CA GLN A 120 13.72 -36.38 -3.08
C GLN A 120 12.63 -36.62 -4.13
N LEU A 121 12.74 -36.00 -5.29
CA LEU A 121 11.80 -36.19 -6.40
C LEU A 121 11.90 -37.62 -6.97
N GLU A 122 13.08 -38.16 -7.09
CA GLU A 122 13.27 -39.58 -7.44
C GLU A 122 12.53 -40.48 -6.46
N SER A 123 12.66 -40.25 -5.15
CA SER A 123 11.93 -41.02 -4.13
C SER A 123 10.40 -40.87 -4.25
N LEU A 124 9.88 -39.67 -4.65
CA LEU A 124 8.45 -39.49 -4.93
C LEU A 124 8.03 -40.28 -6.16
N TRP A 125 8.82 -40.19 -7.23
CA TRP A 125 8.58 -40.88 -8.50
C TRP A 125 8.51 -42.41 -8.33
N GLN A 126 9.46 -42.99 -7.63
CA GLN A 126 9.48 -44.42 -7.28
C GLN A 126 8.24 -44.87 -6.48
N ARG A 127 7.60 -43.92 -5.75
CA ARG A 127 6.34 -44.13 -5.04
C ARG A 127 5.09 -43.84 -5.90
N GLY A 128 5.25 -43.60 -7.20
CA GLY A 128 4.14 -43.30 -8.10
C GLY A 128 3.54 -41.92 -7.91
N ARG A 129 4.36 -40.92 -7.57
CA ARG A 129 3.96 -39.51 -7.40
C ARG A 129 4.83 -38.61 -8.27
N ALA A 130 4.22 -37.82 -9.14
CA ALA A 130 4.93 -36.74 -9.85
C ALA A 130 5.17 -35.53 -8.92
N ALA A 131 6.03 -34.63 -9.32
CA ALA A 131 6.28 -33.40 -8.58
C ALA A 131 6.30 -32.16 -9.49
N THR A 132 5.96 -31.01 -8.93
CA THR A 132 6.30 -29.69 -9.47
C THR A 132 7.18 -28.99 -8.45
N VAL A 133 8.35 -28.55 -8.87
CA VAL A 133 9.29 -27.83 -7.98
C VAL A 133 9.01 -26.34 -8.04
N ASP A 134 8.88 -25.74 -6.88
CA ASP A 134 8.75 -24.30 -6.68
C ASP A 134 10.04 -23.77 -6.07
N LEU A 135 10.80 -22.99 -6.83
CA LEU A 135 11.95 -22.27 -6.31
C LEU A 135 11.47 -21.10 -5.44
N LEU A 136 11.76 -21.18 -4.14
CA LEU A 136 11.36 -20.17 -3.17
C LEU A 136 12.04 -18.83 -3.44
N GLY A 137 11.29 -17.75 -3.32
CA GLY A 137 11.60 -16.37 -3.65
C GLY A 137 10.41 -15.80 -4.42
N GLU A 138 9.71 -14.78 -3.87
CA GLU A 138 8.45 -14.32 -4.47
C GLU A 138 8.66 -13.03 -5.25
N HIS A 139 9.15 -12.00 -4.64
CA HIS A 139 9.29 -10.69 -5.27
C HIS A 139 10.74 -10.23 -5.21
N THR A 140 11.28 -9.80 -6.36
CA THR A 140 12.60 -9.18 -6.43
C THR A 140 12.48 -7.67 -6.49
N HIS A 141 13.41 -6.98 -5.85
CA HIS A 141 13.42 -5.51 -5.78
C HIS A 141 14.51 -4.90 -6.68
N SER A 142 15.29 -5.75 -7.34
CA SER A 142 16.32 -5.30 -8.28
C SER A 142 16.49 -6.26 -9.47
N HIS A 143 17.00 -5.72 -10.58
CA HIS A 143 17.37 -6.56 -11.72
C HIS A 143 18.45 -7.57 -11.36
N ALA A 144 19.38 -7.24 -10.46
CA ALA A 144 20.42 -8.16 -10.02
C ALA A 144 19.86 -9.35 -9.22
N GLU A 145 18.86 -9.13 -8.35
CA GLU A 145 18.13 -10.21 -7.68
C GLU A 145 17.40 -11.10 -8.69
N ALA A 146 16.72 -10.50 -9.67
CA ALA A 146 16.01 -11.24 -10.71
C ALA A 146 16.96 -12.08 -11.58
N ASP A 147 18.16 -11.58 -11.90
CA ASP A 147 19.18 -12.34 -12.63
C ASP A 147 19.70 -13.53 -11.82
N ARG A 148 19.94 -13.34 -10.50
CA ARG A 148 20.32 -14.43 -9.59
C ARG A 148 19.23 -15.50 -9.49
N TYR A 149 17.96 -15.09 -9.41
CA TYR A 149 16.84 -16.01 -9.38
C TYR A 149 16.71 -16.82 -10.68
N ALA A 150 16.81 -16.14 -11.84
CA ALA A 150 16.76 -16.79 -13.16
C ALA A 150 17.90 -17.80 -13.36
N ALA A 151 19.11 -17.48 -12.91
CA ALA A 151 20.25 -18.40 -12.98
C ALA A 151 20.03 -19.67 -12.12
N ARG A 152 19.51 -19.50 -10.90
CA ARG A 152 19.15 -20.63 -10.03
C ARG A 152 18.03 -21.49 -10.62
N LEU A 153 17.04 -20.87 -11.27
CA LEU A 153 15.97 -21.59 -11.95
C LEU A 153 16.48 -22.41 -13.12
N ALA A 154 17.39 -21.86 -13.93
CA ALA A 154 18.01 -22.55 -15.05
C ALA A 154 18.85 -23.78 -14.58
N ASP A 155 19.67 -23.60 -13.54
CA ASP A 155 20.41 -24.68 -12.90
C ASP A 155 19.49 -25.79 -12.38
N LEU A 156 18.44 -25.41 -11.67
CA LEU A 156 17.44 -26.35 -11.16
C LEU A 156 16.82 -27.18 -12.29
N VAL A 157 16.38 -26.55 -13.36
CA VAL A 157 15.75 -27.24 -14.50
C VAL A 157 16.73 -28.24 -15.11
N THR A 158 17.97 -27.84 -15.33
CA THR A 158 19.04 -28.68 -15.91
C THR A 158 19.31 -29.91 -15.03
N VAL A 159 19.52 -29.71 -13.73
CA VAL A 159 19.80 -30.78 -12.76
C VAL A 159 18.64 -31.78 -12.69
N LEU A 160 17.40 -31.27 -12.69
CA LEU A 160 16.22 -32.14 -12.62
C LEU A 160 16.01 -32.95 -13.89
N ILE A 161 16.22 -32.37 -15.07
CA ILE A 161 16.13 -33.06 -16.35
C ILE A 161 17.15 -34.19 -16.38
N ASP A 162 18.42 -33.92 -16.08
CA ASP A 162 19.48 -34.93 -16.08
C ASP A 162 19.20 -36.06 -15.10
N ALA A 163 18.78 -35.76 -13.88
CA ALA A 163 18.42 -36.76 -12.89
C ALA A 163 17.24 -37.62 -13.35
N SER A 164 16.23 -37.02 -13.99
CA SER A 164 15.01 -37.72 -14.42
C SER A 164 15.24 -38.77 -15.49
N ARG A 165 16.33 -38.71 -16.25
CA ARG A 165 16.69 -39.70 -17.27
C ARG A 165 16.88 -41.10 -16.69
N SER A 166 17.33 -41.20 -15.44
CA SER A 166 17.55 -42.43 -14.72
C SER A 166 16.29 -43.00 -14.00
N TRP A 167 15.22 -42.25 -13.94
CA TRP A 167 14.02 -42.68 -13.21
C TRP A 167 13.30 -43.81 -13.94
N PRO A 168 12.75 -44.81 -13.19
CA PRO A 168 12.02 -45.90 -13.80
C PRO A 168 10.76 -45.41 -14.54
N ALA A 169 10.43 -46.10 -15.64
CA ALA A 169 9.20 -45.79 -16.40
C ALA A 169 7.95 -45.95 -15.51
N ASN A 170 6.98 -45.03 -15.70
CA ASN A 170 5.71 -45.08 -14.99
C ASN A 170 4.57 -44.54 -15.87
N ASP A 171 3.77 -45.45 -16.45
CA ASP A 171 2.72 -45.11 -17.40
C ASP A 171 1.68 -44.12 -16.86
N ILE A 172 1.34 -44.15 -15.57
CA ILE A 172 0.38 -43.25 -14.95
C ILE A 172 0.93 -41.83 -14.86
N LEU A 173 2.26 -41.68 -14.65
CA LEU A 173 2.90 -40.38 -14.49
C LEU A 173 3.36 -39.79 -15.82
N GLU A 174 3.67 -40.61 -16.82
CA GLU A 174 4.27 -40.20 -18.09
C GLU A 174 3.27 -40.03 -19.24
N ARG A 175 2.00 -40.42 -19.04
CA ARG A 175 1.01 -40.37 -20.10
C ARG A 175 -0.39 -40.06 -19.58
N ASP A 176 -1.12 -39.27 -20.33
CA ASP A 176 -2.58 -39.13 -20.20
C ASP A 176 -3.27 -39.54 -21.51
N ASP A 177 -4.57 -39.36 -21.59
CA ASP A 177 -5.36 -39.63 -22.80
C ASP A 177 -5.09 -38.63 -23.95
N LEU A 178 -4.41 -37.50 -23.65
CA LEU A 178 -4.00 -36.49 -24.62
C LEU A 178 -2.54 -36.66 -25.08
N GLY A 179 -1.77 -37.60 -24.52
CA GLY A 179 -0.41 -37.89 -24.92
C GLY A 179 0.63 -37.96 -23.82
N ALA A 180 1.88 -37.72 -24.17
CA ALA A 180 2.99 -37.80 -23.22
C ALA A 180 3.02 -36.61 -22.24
N LEU A 181 3.47 -36.90 -21.02
CA LEU A 181 3.67 -35.94 -19.96
C LEU A 181 5.14 -35.86 -19.55
N ALA A 182 5.61 -34.67 -19.24
CA ALA A 182 6.96 -34.44 -18.77
C ALA A 182 7.18 -35.06 -17.37
N ARG A 183 8.35 -35.70 -17.19
CA ARG A 183 8.82 -36.21 -15.87
C ARG A 183 9.11 -35.08 -14.89
N VAL A 184 9.66 -33.99 -15.40
CA VAL A 184 10.07 -32.81 -14.63
C VAL A 184 9.05 -31.69 -14.84
N ALA A 185 8.65 -31.05 -13.76
CA ALA A 185 7.85 -29.84 -13.80
C ALA A 185 8.37 -28.81 -12.81
N VAL A 186 8.43 -27.55 -13.23
CA VAL A 186 8.82 -26.41 -12.40
C VAL A 186 7.75 -25.35 -12.37
N ALA A 187 7.61 -24.68 -11.24
CA ALA A 187 6.75 -23.49 -11.10
C ALA A 187 7.58 -22.22 -11.26
N ILE A 188 7.04 -21.24 -11.95
CA ILE A 188 7.64 -19.94 -12.19
C ILE A 188 6.78 -18.87 -11.53
N LYS A 189 7.42 -18.01 -10.75
CA LYS A 189 6.81 -16.78 -10.20
C LYS A 189 7.26 -15.59 -11.04
N PRO A 190 6.37 -14.96 -11.82
CA PRO A 190 6.76 -13.84 -12.68
C PRO A 190 7.37 -12.66 -11.94
N THR A 191 6.90 -12.36 -10.73
CA THR A 191 7.42 -11.24 -9.91
C THR A 191 8.85 -11.48 -9.40
N ALA A 192 9.32 -12.70 -9.36
CA ALA A 192 10.70 -13.03 -9.03
C ALA A 192 11.69 -12.83 -10.20
N LEU A 193 11.16 -12.63 -11.40
CA LEU A 193 11.96 -12.51 -12.65
C LEU A 193 12.09 -11.07 -13.15
N ALA A 194 11.35 -10.12 -12.56
CA ALA A 194 11.42 -8.73 -12.95
C ALA A 194 10.94 -7.84 -11.80
N PRO A 195 11.78 -6.92 -11.28
CA PRO A 195 11.39 -6.00 -10.23
C PRO A 195 10.31 -5.02 -10.70
N ASP A 196 10.26 -4.76 -11.98
CA ASP A 196 9.31 -3.92 -12.71
C ASP A 196 8.05 -4.69 -13.16
N PHE A 197 7.74 -5.86 -12.58
CA PHE A 197 6.56 -6.65 -12.93
C PHE A 197 5.30 -6.12 -12.24
N ALA A 198 4.82 -4.98 -12.71
CA ALA A 198 3.64 -4.30 -12.19
C ALA A 198 2.77 -3.73 -13.33
N ALA A 199 1.58 -3.27 -13.00
CA ALA A 199 0.61 -2.82 -14.00
C ALA A 199 1.09 -1.59 -14.80
N LEU A 200 1.69 -0.60 -14.14
CA LEU A 200 2.22 0.59 -14.81
C LEU A 200 3.47 0.29 -15.64
N THR A 201 4.32 -0.59 -15.16
CA THR A 201 5.58 -1.00 -15.79
C THR A 201 5.45 -2.27 -16.63
N ALA A 202 4.21 -2.70 -16.98
CA ALA A 202 3.93 -3.99 -17.60
C ALA A 202 4.74 -4.29 -18.86
N ASP A 203 5.02 -3.29 -19.69
CA ASP A 203 5.79 -3.47 -20.93
C ASP A 203 7.26 -3.82 -20.63
N ALA A 204 7.87 -3.10 -19.71
CA ALA A 204 9.24 -3.37 -19.25
C ALA A 204 9.30 -4.70 -18.48
N GLY A 205 8.37 -4.93 -17.55
CA GLY A 205 8.31 -6.13 -16.74
C GLY A 205 8.12 -7.41 -17.55
N VAL A 206 7.20 -7.41 -18.52
CA VAL A 206 7.01 -8.55 -19.45
C VAL A 206 8.26 -8.77 -20.31
N SER A 207 8.87 -7.70 -20.84
CA SER A 207 10.11 -7.79 -21.63
C SER A 207 11.26 -8.34 -20.78
N SER A 208 11.43 -7.84 -19.56
CA SER A 208 12.46 -8.23 -18.60
C SER A 208 12.33 -9.71 -18.20
N ALA A 209 11.11 -10.12 -17.81
CA ALA A 209 10.81 -11.51 -17.47
C ALA A 209 11.00 -12.44 -18.67
N THR A 210 10.54 -12.04 -19.86
CA THR A 210 10.72 -12.80 -21.11
C THR A 210 12.19 -13.07 -21.38
N ARG A 211 13.04 -12.05 -21.35
CA ARG A 211 14.49 -12.18 -21.61
C ARG A 211 15.14 -13.20 -20.68
N ARG A 212 14.78 -13.19 -19.40
CA ARG A 212 15.31 -14.13 -18.40
C ARG A 212 14.76 -15.54 -18.53
N LEU A 213 13.50 -15.67 -18.96
CA LEU A 213 12.85 -16.97 -19.11
C LEU A 213 13.22 -17.70 -20.40
N MET A 214 13.49 -17.00 -21.49
CA MET A 214 13.72 -17.64 -22.78
C MET A 214 14.72 -18.79 -22.73
N PRO A 215 15.93 -18.67 -22.15
CA PRO A 215 16.87 -19.78 -22.07
C PRO A 215 16.32 -21.01 -21.32
N VAL A 216 15.56 -20.78 -20.25
CA VAL A 216 14.94 -21.84 -19.44
C VAL A 216 13.82 -22.54 -20.22
N LEU A 217 12.99 -21.78 -20.94
CA LEU A 217 11.85 -22.32 -21.71
C LEU A 217 12.31 -23.06 -22.97
N GLU A 218 13.34 -22.58 -23.64
CA GLU A 218 13.97 -23.27 -24.79
C GLU A 218 14.58 -24.60 -24.35
N GLY A 219 15.32 -24.63 -23.24
CA GLY A 219 15.85 -25.85 -22.65
C GLY A 219 14.72 -26.82 -22.22
N ALA A 220 13.69 -26.32 -21.55
CA ALA A 220 12.53 -27.12 -21.18
C ALA A 220 11.80 -27.71 -22.38
N THR A 221 11.71 -26.97 -23.49
CA THR A 221 11.10 -27.44 -24.74
C THR A 221 11.93 -28.55 -25.37
N ALA A 222 13.25 -28.37 -25.44
CA ALA A 222 14.15 -29.34 -26.06
C ALA A 222 14.23 -30.67 -25.29
N ASP A 223 14.26 -30.60 -23.96
CA ASP A 223 14.50 -31.73 -23.07
C ASP A 223 13.19 -32.31 -22.45
N GLY A 224 12.04 -31.75 -22.81
CA GLY A 224 10.72 -32.27 -22.43
C GLY A 224 10.31 -32.00 -20.98
N ALA A 225 10.70 -30.85 -20.39
CA ALA A 225 10.21 -30.43 -19.09
C ALA A 225 8.90 -29.61 -19.21
N GLN A 226 8.09 -29.66 -18.14
CA GLN A 226 6.86 -28.86 -18.02
C GLN A 226 7.11 -27.60 -17.18
N VAL A 227 6.49 -26.50 -17.58
CA VAL A 227 6.59 -25.23 -16.85
C VAL A 227 5.21 -24.75 -16.42
N TRP A 228 5.04 -24.40 -15.15
CA TRP A 228 3.82 -23.83 -14.58
C TRP A 228 4.05 -22.38 -14.22
N PHE A 229 3.21 -21.48 -14.74
CA PHE A 229 3.20 -20.06 -14.33
C PHE A 229 2.23 -19.91 -13.14
N ASP A 230 2.78 -19.60 -11.99
CA ASP A 230 1.98 -19.34 -10.81
C ASP A 230 1.28 -17.98 -10.92
N LEU A 231 0.05 -17.90 -10.43
CA LEU A 231 -0.68 -16.65 -10.29
C LEU A 231 -0.51 -16.16 -8.85
N GLU A 232 0.00 -14.94 -8.73
CA GLU A 232 0.29 -14.33 -7.45
C GLU A 232 -0.83 -13.37 -7.04
N ARG A 233 -0.51 -12.11 -6.69
CA ARG A 233 -1.51 -11.11 -6.28
C ARG A 233 -2.40 -10.65 -7.44
N TYR A 234 -3.60 -10.19 -7.08
CA TYR A 234 -4.61 -9.74 -8.05
C TYR A 234 -4.09 -8.63 -8.97
N GLU A 235 -3.31 -7.69 -8.43
CA GLU A 235 -2.79 -6.55 -9.19
C GLU A 235 -1.87 -6.91 -10.36
N VAL A 236 -1.18 -8.07 -10.31
CA VAL A 236 -0.29 -8.56 -11.38
C VAL A 236 -0.93 -9.64 -12.25
N LYS A 237 -2.19 -10.01 -11.99
CA LYS A 237 -2.91 -11.06 -12.71
C LYS A 237 -2.91 -10.85 -14.22
N HIS A 238 -3.32 -9.68 -14.67
CA HIS A 238 -3.41 -9.37 -16.10
C HIS A 238 -2.04 -9.32 -16.78
N VAL A 239 -1.00 -8.83 -16.06
CA VAL A 239 0.38 -8.83 -16.56
C VAL A 239 0.90 -10.26 -16.70
N THR A 240 0.56 -11.15 -15.75
CA THR A 240 0.89 -12.59 -15.83
C THR A 240 0.20 -13.27 -17.01
N HIS A 241 -1.10 -13.03 -17.21
CA HIS A 241 -1.83 -13.57 -18.37
C HIS A 241 -1.23 -13.07 -19.68
N ARG A 242 -0.85 -11.80 -19.76
CA ARG A 242 -0.17 -11.23 -20.93
C ARG A 242 1.17 -11.91 -21.19
N LEU A 243 2.03 -12.02 -20.17
CA LEU A 243 3.33 -12.69 -20.28
C LEU A 243 3.20 -14.11 -20.84
N VAL A 244 2.28 -14.92 -20.29
CA VAL A 244 2.06 -16.30 -20.70
C VAL A 244 1.60 -16.38 -22.16
N ARG A 245 0.64 -15.52 -22.55
CA ARG A 245 0.15 -15.49 -23.94
C ARG A 245 1.25 -15.08 -24.91
N GLU A 246 2.02 -14.03 -24.60
CA GLU A 246 3.12 -13.56 -25.46
C GLU A 246 4.25 -14.60 -25.60
N LEU A 247 4.62 -15.27 -24.51
CA LEU A 247 5.64 -16.34 -24.52
C LEU A 247 5.18 -17.53 -25.36
N LEU A 248 4.01 -18.07 -25.03
CA LEU A 248 3.52 -19.30 -25.61
C LEU A 248 2.99 -19.14 -27.06
N SER A 249 2.89 -17.92 -27.57
CA SER A 249 2.63 -17.63 -28.98
C SER A 249 3.90 -17.60 -29.84
N ARG A 250 5.08 -17.75 -29.23
CA ARG A 250 6.35 -17.76 -29.98
C ARG A 250 6.56 -19.10 -30.66
N PRO A 251 6.95 -19.13 -31.97
CA PRO A 251 7.13 -20.38 -32.70
C PRO A 251 8.11 -21.37 -32.04
N GLY A 252 9.20 -20.86 -31.43
CA GLY A 252 10.17 -21.71 -30.72
C GLY A 252 9.65 -22.40 -29.45
N LEU A 253 8.49 -22.02 -28.95
CA LEU A 253 7.85 -22.58 -27.75
C LEU A 253 6.54 -23.31 -28.06
N ALA A 254 6.22 -23.57 -29.33
CA ALA A 254 4.99 -24.25 -29.73
C ALA A 254 4.86 -25.64 -29.10
N GLY A 255 5.97 -26.37 -28.95
CA GLY A 255 6.03 -27.70 -28.35
C GLY A 255 6.11 -27.72 -26.82
N LEU A 256 6.23 -26.56 -26.16
CA LEU A 256 6.40 -26.49 -24.70
C LEU A 256 5.13 -26.97 -23.97
N GLN A 257 5.29 -27.93 -23.07
CA GLN A 257 4.27 -28.26 -22.09
C GLN A 257 4.21 -27.20 -21.00
N ALA A 258 3.28 -26.28 -21.15
CA ALA A 258 3.12 -25.17 -20.20
C ALA A 258 1.77 -25.22 -19.50
N GLY A 259 1.71 -24.64 -18.32
CA GLY A 259 0.47 -24.45 -17.57
C GLY A 259 0.40 -23.12 -16.85
N ILE A 260 -0.82 -22.72 -16.51
CA ILE A 260 -1.10 -21.50 -15.73
C ILE A 260 -2.06 -21.83 -14.58
N VAL A 261 -2.00 -21.03 -13.52
CA VAL A 261 -2.88 -21.16 -12.34
C VAL A 261 -4.10 -20.27 -12.48
N VAL A 262 -5.26 -20.76 -12.03
CA VAL A 262 -6.49 -19.99 -11.84
C VAL A 262 -6.94 -20.11 -10.39
N GLN A 263 -7.26 -18.99 -9.76
CA GLN A 263 -7.58 -18.90 -8.34
C GLN A 263 -9.09 -18.67 -8.16
N ALA A 264 -9.82 -19.71 -7.77
CA ALA A 264 -11.29 -19.70 -7.68
C ALA A 264 -11.87 -18.78 -6.61
N TYR A 265 -11.05 -18.24 -5.69
CA TYR A 265 -11.51 -17.25 -4.72
C TYR A 265 -11.71 -15.85 -5.33
N LEU A 266 -11.15 -15.58 -6.52
CA LEU A 266 -11.35 -14.33 -7.24
C LEU A 266 -12.76 -14.31 -7.87
N LYS A 267 -13.42 -13.18 -7.74
CA LYS A 267 -14.79 -12.97 -8.24
C LYS A 267 -14.89 -13.03 -9.76
N ASP A 268 -13.80 -12.73 -10.47
CA ASP A 268 -13.65 -12.73 -11.94
C ASP A 268 -12.91 -13.96 -12.50
N SER A 269 -12.62 -14.96 -11.66
CA SER A 269 -11.82 -16.14 -12.06
C SER A 269 -12.51 -17.05 -13.08
N TYR A 270 -13.84 -17.05 -13.16
CA TYR A 270 -14.57 -17.84 -14.14
C TYR A 270 -14.41 -17.27 -15.55
N GLU A 271 -14.49 -15.97 -15.67
CA GLU A 271 -14.30 -15.22 -16.91
C GLU A 271 -12.84 -15.32 -17.40
N ASP A 272 -11.87 -15.22 -16.49
CA ASP A 272 -10.46 -15.46 -16.77
C ASP A 272 -10.24 -16.88 -17.30
N LEU A 273 -10.83 -17.88 -16.62
CA LEU A 273 -10.73 -19.28 -17.02
C LEU A 273 -11.34 -19.51 -18.39
N ALA A 274 -12.51 -18.95 -18.69
CA ALA A 274 -13.15 -19.06 -20.00
C ALA A 274 -12.24 -18.49 -21.10
N SER A 275 -11.71 -17.28 -20.88
CA SER A 275 -10.80 -16.64 -21.83
C SER A 275 -9.49 -17.42 -22.04
N LEU A 276 -8.96 -18.07 -21.01
CA LEU A 276 -7.78 -18.93 -21.12
C LEU A 276 -8.10 -20.22 -21.88
N CYS A 277 -9.25 -20.85 -21.63
CA CYS A 277 -9.67 -22.05 -22.33
C CYS A 277 -9.93 -21.80 -23.82
N GLU A 278 -10.58 -20.68 -24.16
CA GLU A 278 -10.80 -20.26 -25.55
C GLU A 278 -9.48 -20.04 -26.28
N TRP A 279 -8.56 -19.26 -25.68
CA TRP A 279 -7.24 -19.04 -26.25
C TRP A 279 -6.43 -20.34 -26.39
N ALA A 280 -6.52 -21.25 -25.41
CA ALA A 280 -5.81 -22.52 -25.43
C ALA A 280 -6.33 -23.48 -26.53
N ALA A 281 -7.56 -23.31 -27.01
CA ALA A 281 -8.16 -24.17 -28.03
C ALA A 281 -7.42 -24.11 -29.37
N ASP A 282 -6.73 -23.04 -29.66
CA ASP A 282 -5.96 -22.84 -30.90
C ASP A 282 -4.51 -23.36 -30.82
N ARG A 283 -4.08 -23.89 -29.66
CA ARG A 283 -2.70 -24.37 -29.45
C ARG A 283 -2.55 -25.83 -29.89
N GLU A 284 -1.38 -26.17 -30.42
CA GLU A 284 -1.02 -27.55 -30.79
C GLU A 284 -0.84 -28.43 -29.55
N VAL A 285 -0.20 -27.90 -28.49
CA VAL A 285 0.00 -28.61 -27.22
C VAL A 285 -1.02 -28.10 -26.22
N PRO A 286 -1.82 -28.99 -25.59
CA PRO A 286 -2.82 -28.61 -24.59
C PRO A 286 -2.22 -27.82 -23.43
N LEU A 287 -2.84 -26.68 -23.10
CA LEU A 287 -2.44 -25.87 -21.97
C LEU A 287 -2.82 -26.55 -20.65
N GLY A 288 -1.88 -26.68 -19.73
CA GLY A 288 -2.19 -27.06 -18.36
C GLY A 288 -2.92 -25.93 -17.62
N ILE A 289 -4.05 -26.23 -17.00
CA ILE A 289 -4.73 -25.26 -16.12
C ILE A 289 -4.86 -25.85 -14.72
N ARG A 290 -4.13 -25.22 -13.78
CA ARG A 290 -4.18 -25.56 -12.35
C ARG A 290 -5.26 -24.73 -11.68
N LEU A 291 -6.38 -25.34 -11.35
CA LEU A 291 -7.43 -24.72 -10.57
C LEU A 291 -7.15 -24.88 -9.08
N VAL A 292 -6.96 -23.77 -8.38
CA VAL A 292 -6.77 -23.70 -6.92
C VAL A 292 -7.84 -22.80 -6.29
N LYS A 293 -7.95 -22.81 -4.96
CA LYS A 293 -8.86 -21.87 -4.27
C LYS A 293 -8.26 -20.47 -4.18
N GLY A 294 -7.01 -20.35 -3.81
CA GLY A 294 -6.24 -19.09 -3.67
C GLY A 294 -5.49 -19.03 -2.34
N ALA A 295 -4.42 -18.27 -2.30
CA ALA A 295 -3.48 -18.26 -1.15
C ALA A 295 -3.27 -16.88 -0.52
N TYR A 296 -3.87 -15.82 -1.06
CA TYR A 296 -3.60 -14.43 -0.64
C TYR A 296 -4.86 -13.69 -0.13
N TRP A 297 -5.88 -14.43 0.34
CA TRP A 297 -7.18 -13.88 0.71
C TRP A 297 -7.10 -12.70 1.67
N ASP A 298 -6.30 -12.83 2.75
CA ASP A 298 -6.11 -11.76 3.73
C ASP A 298 -5.44 -10.53 3.11
N THR A 299 -4.40 -10.74 2.29
CA THR A 299 -3.67 -9.65 1.62
C THR A 299 -4.58 -8.91 0.65
N GLU A 300 -5.32 -9.63 -0.20
CA GLU A 300 -6.23 -9.04 -1.18
C GLU A 300 -7.35 -8.24 -0.50
N THR A 301 -7.88 -8.75 0.60
CA THR A 301 -8.91 -8.06 1.39
C THR A 301 -8.35 -6.78 2.02
N VAL A 302 -7.21 -6.88 2.73
CA VAL A 302 -6.62 -5.73 3.43
C VAL A 302 -6.17 -4.64 2.46
N VAL A 303 -5.55 -5.01 1.33
CA VAL A 303 -5.11 -4.04 0.31
C VAL A 303 -6.32 -3.33 -0.30
N ALA A 304 -7.35 -4.08 -0.67
CA ALA A 304 -8.56 -3.49 -1.26
C ALA A 304 -9.29 -2.57 -0.27
N GLU A 305 -9.47 -3.00 0.98
CA GLU A 305 -10.10 -2.18 2.02
C GLU A 305 -9.29 -0.92 2.33
N ALA A 306 -7.95 -1.04 2.45
CA ALA A 306 -7.08 0.10 2.71
C ALA A 306 -7.15 1.16 1.60
N ALA A 307 -7.28 0.74 0.34
CA ALA A 307 -7.44 1.60 -0.83
C ALA A 307 -8.92 1.98 -1.10
N SER A 308 -9.84 1.50 -0.29
CA SER A 308 -11.30 1.64 -0.51
C SER A 308 -11.76 1.10 -1.88
N TRP A 309 -11.06 0.09 -2.41
CA TRP A 309 -11.42 -0.61 -3.64
C TRP A 309 -12.43 -1.74 -3.37
N PRO A 310 -13.19 -2.18 -4.37
CA PRO A 310 -13.95 -3.42 -4.27
C PRO A 310 -13.02 -4.60 -3.96
N VAL A 311 -13.38 -5.38 -2.94
CA VAL A 311 -12.62 -6.58 -2.58
C VAL A 311 -12.72 -7.61 -3.71
N PRO A 312 -11.59 -8.03 -4.32
CA PRO A 312 -11.61 -8.90 -5.50
C PRO A 312 -11.91 -10.37 -5.17
N VAL A 313 -11.83 -10.75 -3.89
CA VAL A 313 -12.06 -12.11 -3.41
C VAL A 313 -13.46 -12.28 -2.83
N TYR A 314 -13.97 -13.51 -2.89
CA TYR A 314 -15.22 -13.84 -2.21
C TYR A 314 -15.06 -13.74 -0.69
N GLU A 315 -16.06 -13.16 -0.03
CA GLU A 315 -16.03 -12.93 1.43
C GLU A 315 -16.23 -14.23 2.22
N HIS A 316 -17.01 -15.16 1.67
CA HIS A 316 -17.33 -16.43 2.32
C HIS A 316 -16.71 -17.62 1.59
N LYS A 317 -16.13 -18.52 2.35
CA LYS A 317 -15.52 -19.74 1.83
C LYS A 317 -16.47 -20.59 0.99
N ALA A 318 -17.77 -20.64 1.34
CA ALA A 318 -18.78 -21.35 0.58
C ALA A 318 -18.90 -20.84 -0.86
N GLN A 319 -18.77 -19.54 -1.08
CA GLN A 319 -18.77 -18.93 -2.42
C GLN A 319 -17.53 -19.37 -3.23
N THR A 320 -16.34 -19.36 -2.61
CA THR A 320 -15.12 -19.90 -3.25
C THR A 320 -15.29 -21.38 -3.60
N ASP A 321 -15.86 -22.18 -2.71
CA ASP A 321 -16.08 -23.62 -2.94
C ASP A 321 -17.06 -23.84 -4.09
N ALA A 322 -18.15 -23.10 -4.17
CA ALA A 322 -19.13 -23.17 -5.24
C ALA A 322 -18.56 -22.68 -6.58
N ASN A 323 -17.78 -21.60 -6.58
CA ASN A 323 -17.11 -21.12 -7.79
C ASN A 323 -16.04 -22.12 -8.29
N PHE A 324 -15.32 -22.76 -7.38
CA PHE A 324 -14.41 -23.84 -7.74
C PHE A 324 -15.16 -24.97 -8.49
N GLU A 325 -16.32 -25.40 -7.99
CA GLU A 325 -17.16 -26.41 -8.66
C GLU A 325 -17.70 -25.92 -10.02
N ARG A 326 -18.00 -24.62 -10.16
CA ARG A 326 -18.38 -24.01 -11.44
C ARG A 326 -17.22 -24.02 -12.43
N CYS A 327 -16.02 -23.66 -12.00
CA CYS A 327 -14.80 -23.70 -12.81
C CYS A 327 -14.41 -25.13 -13.22
N VAL A 328 -14.62 -26.14 -12.35
CA VAL A 328 -14.41 -27.55 -12.68
C VAL A 328 -15.26 -27.97 -13.90
N ARG A 329 -16.54 -27.61 -13.92
CA ARG A 329 -17.43 -27.95 -15.05
C ARG A 329 -16.93 -27.30 -16.34
N LEU A 330 -16.50 -26.05 -16.29
CA LEU A 330 -15.95 -25.35 -17.44
C LEU A 330 -14.66 -26.01 -17.93
N LEU A 331 -13.72 -26.35 -17.07
CA LEU A 331 -12.51 -27.08 -17.45
C LEU A 331 -12.79 -28.41 -18.15
N HIS A 332 -13.71 -29.16 -17.61
CA HIS A 332 -14.08 -30.44 -18.19
C HIS A 332 -14.78 -30.30 -19.58
N SER A 333 -15.50 -29.19 -19.83
CA SER A 333 -16.08 -28.94 -21.15
C SER A 333 -15.04 -28.62 -22.24
N TYR A 334 -13.82 -28.23 -21.84
CA TYR A 334 -12.68 -28.02 -22.75
C TYR A 334 -11.68 -29.20 -22.75
N HIS A 335 -12.07 -30.36 -22.21
CA HIS A 335 -11.21 -31.53 -22.26
C HIS A 335 -10.78 -31.83 -23.72
N GLY A 336 -9.54 -32.21 -23.91
CA GLY A 336 -8.92 -32.34 -25.23
C GLY A 336 -8.18 -31.08 -25.73
N ARG A 337 -8.47 -29.91 -25.17
CA ARG A 337 -7.78 -28.64 -25.47
C ARG A 337 -6.97 -28.12 -24.27
N VAL A 338 -7.39 -28.47 -23.06
CA VAL A 338 -6.69 -28.16 -21.83
C VAL A 338 -6.45 -29.41 -21.00
N ARG A 339 -5.36 -29.42 -20.23
CA ARG A 339 -5.05 -30.43 -19.21
C ARG A 339 -5.43 -29.87 -17.85
N ALA A 340 -6.51 -30.39 -17.28
CA ALA A 340 -7.02 -29.97 -15.98
C ALA A 340 -6.16 -30.52 -14.83
N ALA A 341 -5.77 -29.64 -13.91
CA ALA A 341 -5.10 -30.00 -12.66
C ALA A 341 -5.86 -29.39 -11.47
N PHE A 342 -6.23 -30.20 -10.48
CA PHE A 342 -7.04 -29.74 -9.34
C PHE A 342 -6.19 -29.71 -8.08
N GLY A 343 -5.83 -28.49 -7.65
CA GLY A 343 -4.98 -28.23 -6.48
C GLY A 343 -5.81 -27.89 -5.24
N SER A 344 -6.05 -28.86 -4.36
CA SER A 344 -6.80 -28.62 -3.12
C SER A 344 -6.62 -29.76 -2.11
N HIS A 345 -6.65 -29.44 -0.80
CA HIS A 345 -6.76 -30.42 0.28
C HIS A 345 -8.21 -30.63 0.74
N ASN A 346 -9.18 -29.96 0.13
CA ASN A 346 -10.59 -30.16 0.42
C ASN A 346 -11.10 -31.39 -0.37
N LEU A 347 -11.38 -32.47 0.34
CA LEU A 347 -11.80 -33.75 -0.27
C LEU A 347 -13.11 -33.60 -1.03
N ARG A 348 -14.04 -32.72 -0.62
CA ARG A 348 -15.25 -32.45 -1.38
C ARG A 348 -14.93 -31.91 -2.77
N SER A 349 -14.09 -30.87 -2.84
CA SER A 349 -13.72 -30.22 -4.10
C SER A 349 -13.04 -31.18 -5.07
N LEU A 350 -12.12 -32.03 -4.57
CA LEU A 350 -11.45 -33.04 -5.38
C LEU A 350 -12.41 -34.15 -5.83
N ALA A 351 -13.24 -34.65 -4.92
CA ALA A 351 -14.24 -35.67 -5.28
C ALA A 351 -15.31 -35.14 -6.25
N TYR A 352 -15.64 -33.83 -6.16
CA TYR A 352 -16.52 -33.21 -7.14
C TYR A 352 -15.85 -33.12 -8.51
N ALA A 353 -14.59 -32.70 -8.59
CA ALA A 353 -13.86 -32.66 -9.85
C ALA A 353 -13.81 -34.04 -10.55
N ILE A 354 -13.51 -35.08 -9.78
CA ILE A 354 -13.48 -36.44 -10.27
C ILE A 354 -14.88 -36.90 -10.73
N ALA A 355 -15.92 -36.66 -9.93
CA ALA A 355 -17.28 -37.07 -10.26
C ALA A 355 -17.80 -36.31 -11.49
N ALA A 356 -17.50 -35.05 -11.64
CA ALA A 356 -17.85 -34.24 -12.81
C ALA A 356 -17.13 -34.71 -14.07
N GLY A 357 -15.82 -35.05 -13.97
CA GLY A 357 -15.05 -35.61 -15.07
C GLY A 357 -15.62 -36.93 -15.56
N ARG A 358 -15.92 -37.86 -14.64
CA ARG A 358 -16.57 -39.14 -14.96
C ARG A 358 -17.94 -38.96 -15.61
N ALA A 359 -18.75 -38.00 -15.11
CA ALA A 359 -20.04 -37.65 -15.69
C ALA A 359 -19.92 -37.06 -17.10
N ALA A 360 -18.82 -36.38 -17.41
CA ALA A 360 -18.48 -35.89 -18.74
C ALA A 360 -17.83 -36.96 -19.65
N GLY A 361 -17.67 -38.21 -19.17
CA GLY A 361 -17.02 -39.27 -19.94
C GLY A 361 -15.49 -39.18 -20.02
N ILE A 362 -14.87 -38.36 -19.21
CA ILE A 362 -13.41 -38.17 -19.16
C ILE A 362 -12.80 -39.30 -18.32
N PRO A 363 -11.78 -40.02 -18.82
CA PRO A 363 -11.11 -41.05 -18.04
C PRO A 363 -10.40 -40.46 -16.81
N ASP A 364 -10.22 -41.24 -15.75
CA ASP A 364 -9.54 -40.80 -14.52
C ASP A 364 -8.07 -40.39 -14.78
N THR A 365 -7.49 -40.78 -15.92
CA THR A 365 -6.17 -40.34 -16.40
C THR A 365 -6.19 -39.00 -17.13
N GLY A 366 -7.37 -38.48 -17.49
CA GLY A 366 -7.51 -37.22 -18.24
C GLY A 366 -7.33 -35.91 -17.42
N TYR A 367 -7.09 -36.05 -16.13
CA TYR A 367 -6.77 -34.90 -15.23
C TYR A 367 -5.85 -35.37 -14.13
N GLU A 368 -5.24 -34.39 -13.39
CA GLU A 368 -4.41 -34.73 -12.26
C GLU A 368 -4.87 -34.06 -10.96
N VAL A 369 -4.59 -34.70 -9.83
CA VAL A 369 -4.76 -34.16 -8.48
C VAL A 369 -3.44 -33.58 -8.03
N GLN A 370 -3.45 -32.35 -7.50
CA GLN A 370 -2.26 -31.70 -6.98
C GLN A 370 -2.39 -31.41 -5.48
N LEU A 371 -1.40 -31.84 -4.72
CA LEU A 371 -1.33 -31.67 -3.26
C LEU A 371 0.02 -31.05 -2.88
N LEU A 372 0.07 -30.43 -1.71
CA LEU A 372 1.29 -29.76 -1.23
C LEU A 372 2.19 -30.75 -0.49
N TRP A 373 3.51 -30.58 -0.66
CA TRP A 373 4.53 -31.30 0.10
C TRP A 373 4.37 -31.06 1.61
N GLY A 374 4.54 -32.11 2.41
CA GLY A 374 4.47 -32.05 3.87
C GLY A 374 3.06 -31.90 4.46
N MET A 375 2.00 -31.93 3.62
CA MET A 375 0.61 -31.80 4.05
C MET A 375 -0.20 -33.03 3.69
N ALA A 376 -1.08 -33.47 4.60
CA ALA A 376 -2.10 -34.50 4.33
C ALA A 376 -1.60 -35.79 3.67
N GLU A 377 -0.43 -36.33 4.10
CA GLU A 377 0.15 -37.58 3.58
C GLU A 377 -0.85 -38.76 3.47
N PRO A 378 -1.80 -38.97 4.41
CA PRO A 378 -2.84 -39.97 4.25
C PRO A 378 -3.70 -39.79 2.99
N VAL A 379 -3.94 -38.54 2.59
CA VAL A 379 -4.70 -38.23 1.37
C VAL A 379 -3.86 -38.53 0.12
N HIS A 380 -2.56 -38.21 0.14
CA HIS A 380 -1.63 -38.57 -0.94
C HIS A 380 -1.65 -40.09 -1.20
N GLU A 381 -1.55 -40.87 -0.14
CA GLU A 381 -1.54 -42.33 -0.26
C GLU A 381 -2.88 -42.90 -0.75
N ALA A 382 -4.00 -42.32 -0.32
CA ALA A 382 -5.32 -42.73 -0.77
C ALA A 382 -5.51 -42.49 -2.29
N PHE A 383 -5.12 -41.32 -2.81
CA PHE A 383 -5.21 -41.03 -4.25
C PHE A 383 -4.31 -41.94 -5.08
N ARG A 384 -3.08 -42.23 -4.59
CA ARG A 384 -2.17 -43.16 -5.23
C ARG A 384 -2.78 -44.58 -5.31
N GLN A 385 -3.35 -45.06 -4.21
CA GLN A 385 -3.99 -46.38 -4.17
C GLN A 385 -5.23 -46.48 -5.08
N LEU A 386 -5.91 -45.36 -5.27
CA LEU A 386 -7.05 -45.30 -6.20
C LEU A 386 -6.62 -45.19 -7.67
N GLY A 387 -5.32 -45.08 -7.96
CA GLY A 387 -4.78 -45.08 -9.32
C GLY A 387 -4.86 -43.71 -10.02
N PHE A 388 -5.15 -42.65 -9.30
CA PHE A 388 -5.11 -41.30 -9.84
C PHE A 388 -3.69 -40.79 -10.04
N ARG A 389 -3.48 -39.95 -11.07
CA ARG A 389 -2.25 -39.22 -11.19
C ARG A 389 -2.19 -38.14 -10.08
N LEU A 390 -1.19 -38.31 -9.23
CA LEU A 390 -0.92 -37.37 -8.14
C LEU A 390 0.38 -36.62 -8.38
N ARG A 391 0.30 -35.28 -8.38
CA ARG A 391 1.46 -34.39 -8.42
C ARG A 391 1.62 -33.68 -7.08
N VAL A 392 2.86 -33.64 -6.57
CA VAL A 392 3.20 -32.98 -5.31
C VAL A 392 3.89 -31.66 -5.61
N TYR A 393 3.31 -30.54 -5.16
CA TYR A 393 3.91 -29.21 -5.23
C TYR A 393 4.98 -29.12 -4.16
N SER A 394 6.24 -29.01 -4.58
CA SER A 394 7.45 -29.25 -3.76
C SER A 394 8.33 -28.02 -3.72
N PRO A 395 8.24 -27.16 -2.68
CA PRO A 395 9.07 -25.98 -2.54
C PRO A 395 10.53 -26.32 -2.27
N MET A 396 11.44 -25.60 -2.93
CA MET A 396 12.89 -25.72 -2.78
C MET A 396 13.52 -24.36 -2.44
N GLY A 397 14.42 -24.32 -1.49
CA GLY A 397 15.19 -23.12 -1.17
C GLY A 397 15.56 -23.02 0.31
N GLU A 398 16.20 -21.91 0.65
CA GLU A 398 16.61 -21.60 2.00
C GLU A 398 15.45 -21.15 2.87
N LEU A 399 15.64 -21.19 4.20
CA LEU A 399 14.60 -20.90 5.17
C LEU A 399 14.15 -19.43 5.10
N VAL A 400 15.07 -18.47 5.00
CA VAL A 400 14.74 -17.03 5.02
C VAL A 400 13.87 -16.64 3.82
N PRO A 401 14.26 -16.92 2.56
CA PRO A 401 13.39 -16.67 1.41
C PRO A 401 12.09 -17.48 1.43
N GLY A 402 12.07 -18.59 2.17
CA GLY A 402 10.92 -19.48 2.30
C GLY A 402 9.93 -19.10 3.39
N MET A 403 10.21 -18.08 4.20
CA MET A 403 9.39 -17.78 5.39
C MET A 403 7.95 -17.40 5.04
N ALA A 404 7.75 -16.59 4.02
CA ALA A 404 6.39 -16.22 3.56
C ALA A 404 5.58 -17.48 3.15
N TYR A 405 6.22 -18.41 2.45
CA TYR A 405 5.62 -19.69 2.11
C TYR A 405 5.29 -20.53 3.36
N LEU A 406 6.24 -20.65 4.29
CA LEU A 406 6.08 -21.42 5.52
C LEU A 406 4.94 -20.88 6.39
N VAL A 407 4.88 -19.57 6.60
CA VAL A 407 3.84 -18.92 7.40
C VAL A 407 2.46 -19.14 6.76
N ARG A 408 2.32 -19.00 5.44
CA ARG A 408 1.05 -19.32 4.75
C ARG A 408 0.62 -20.77 4.93
N ARG A 409 1.56 -21.73 4.88
CA ARG A 409 1.25 -23.17 5.14
C ARG A 409 0.84 -23.43 6.58
N LEU A 410 1.51 -22.78 7.53
CA LEU A 410 1.11 -22.86 8.94
C LEU A 410 -0.27 -22.26 9.18
N LEU A 411 -0.58 -21.11 8.57
CA LEU A 411 -1.90 -20.48 8.63
C LEU A 411 -2.98 -21.39 8.02
N GLU A 412 -2.74 -21.95 6.85
CA GLU A 412 -3.68 -22.86 6.17
C GLU A 412 -3.96 -24.11 7.02
N ASN A 413 -2.94 -24.72 7.61
CA ASN A 413 -3.10 -25.86 8.48
C ASN A 413 -3.84 -25.56 9.78
N THR A 414 -3.77 -24.30 10.25
CA THR A 414 -4.33 -23.88 11.54
C THR A 414 -5.64 -23.09 11.39
N SER A 415 -6.05 -22.73 10.15
CA SER A 415 -7.30 -22.01 9.92
C SER A 415 -8.51 -22.81 10.40
N ASN A 416 -9.50 -22.13 10.94
CA ASN A 416 -10.71 -22.75 11.47
C ASN A 416 -11.52 -23.50 10.39
N ASP A 417 -11.38 -23.12 9.13
CA ASP A 417 -12.11 -23.64 8.00
C ASP A 417 -11.30 -24.68 7.18
N SER A 418 -10.10 -25.04 7.63
CA SER A 418 -9.29 -26.05 6.97
C SER A 418 -9.95 -27.43 7.06
N PHE A 419 -10.25 -28.05 5.89
CA PHE A 419 -10.80 -29.42 5.84
C PHE A 419 -9.90 -30.42 6.56
N VAL A 420 -8.59 -30.30 6.40
CA VAL A 420 -7.60 -31.17 7.02
C VAL A 420 -7.70 -31.07 8.55
N ARG A 421 -7.78 -29.85 9.08
CA ARG A 421 -7.94 -29.63 10.53
C ARG A 421 -9.29 -30.17 11.03
N LEU A 422 -10.39 -29.78 10.38
CA LEU A 422 -11.75 -30.14 10.81
C LEU A 422 -11.93 -31.66 10.82
N ARG A 423 -11.37 -32.37 9.84
CA ARG A 423 -11.49 -33.82 9.74
C ARG A 423 -10.50 -34.57 10.62
N PHE A 424 -9.22 -34.24 10.58
CA PHE A 424 -8.16 -35.04 11.18
C PHE A 424 -7.77 -34.57 12.59
N ALA A 425 -7.96 -33.31 12.93
CA ALA A 425 -7.67 -32.79 14.26
C ALA A 425 -8.92 -32.64 15.14
N GLU A 426 -10.07 -32.21 14.58
CA GLU A 426 -11.30 -31.97 15.31
C GLU A 426 -12.32 -33.10 15.16
N HIS A 427 -12.03 -34.14 14.34
CA HIS A 427 -12.90 -35.29 14.10
C HIS A 427 -14.34 -34.95 13.73
N LYS A 428 -14.58 -33.82 13.06
CA LYS A 428 -15.92 -33.48 12.59
C LYS A 428 -16.50 -34.54 11.67
N ASP A 429 -17.83 -34.69 11.74
CA ASP A 429 -18.54 -35.64 10.88
C ASP A 429 -18.30 -35.36 9.40
N LEU A 430 -17.96 -36.41 8.67
CA LEU A 430 -17.68 -36.35 7.24
C LEU A 430 -18.87 -35.83 6.43
N ALA A 431 -20.11 -36.15 6.82
CA ALA A 431 -21.31 -35.72 6.13
C ALA A 431 -21.43 -34.17 6.14
N SER A 432 -21.10 -33.54 7.25
CA SER A 432 -21.11 -32.07 7.34
C SER A 432 -20.03 -31.40 6.49
N LEU A 433 -18.87 -32.03 6.35
CA LEU A 433 -17.73 -31.52 5.59
C LEU A 433 -17.88 -31.67 4.07
N VAL A 434 -18.79 -32.56 3.62
CA VAL A 434 -19.09 -32.80 2.21
C VAL A 434 -20.45 -32.28 1.80
N ALA A 435 -21.11 -31.50 2.64
CA ALA A 435 -22.34 -30.81 2.31
C ALA A 435 -22.17 -29.90 1.08
N GLU A 436 -23.21 -29.74 0.30
CA GLU A 436 -23.20 -28.86 -0.87
C GLU A 436 -22.95 -27.41 -0.41
N PRO A 437 -22.00 -26.69 -1.04
CA PRO A 437 -21.80 -25.29 -0.71
C PRO A 437 -23.04 -24.52 -1.15
N VAL A 438 -23.82 -24.05 -0.18
CA VAL A 438 -24.94 -23.14 -0.44
C VAL A 438 -24.35 -21.74 -0.54
N ALA A 439 -24.32 -21.19 -1.75
CA ALA A 439 -23.92 -19.83 -1.98
C ALA A 439 -24.93 -19.18 -2.92
N ASP A 440 -25.58 -18.14 -2.44
CA ASP A 440 -26.14 -17.13 -3.34
C ASP A 440 -24.96 -16.44 -4.01
N PHE A 441 -24.75 -16.81 -5.27
CA PHE A 441 -23.92 -16.01 -6.14
C PHE A 441 -24.76 -14.80 -6.57
N ASP A 442 -24.72 -13.72 -5.83
CA ASP A 442 -24.84 -12.40 -6.46
C ASP A 442 -23.61 -12.31 -7.36
N ALA A 443 -23.80 -12.65 -8.61
CA ALA A 443 -22.78 -12.47 -9.62
C ALA A 443 -22.47 -10.97 -9.66
N VAL A 444 -21.41 -10.58 -8.97
CA VAL A 444 -20.81 -9.25 -9.17
C VAL A 444 -20.26 -9.34 -10.59
N PRO A 445 -20.86 -8.65 -11.57
CA PRO A 445 -20.36 -8.74 -12.92
C PRO A 445 -18.90 -8.30 -12.92
N ALA A 446 -18.07 -8.99 -13.69
CA ALA A 446 -16.64 -8.63 -13.83
C ALA A 446 -16.49 -7.14 -14.15
N SER A 447 -17.44 -6.54 -14.88
CA SER A 447 -17.54 -5.10 -15.12
C SER A 447 -17.64 -4.23 -13.85
N ALA A 448 -18.11 -4.74 -12.72
CA ALA A 448 -18.12 -4.00 -11.45
C ALA A 448 -16.77 -4.05 -10.72
N LEU A 449 -15.91 -5.01 -11.07
CA LEU A 449 -14.55 -5.13 -10.54
C LEU A 449 -13.52 -4.42 -11.44
N THR A 450 -13.89 -4.05 -12.64
CA THR A 450 -12.97 -3.54 -13.67
C THR A 450 -12.88 -2.02 -13.84
N PRO A 451 -13.78 -1.14 -13.32
CA PRO A 451 -13.60 0.27 -13.61
C PRO A 451 -12.30 0.80 -13.01
N ALA A 452 -11.52 1.52 -13.82
CA ALA A 452 -10.28 2.20 -13.40
C ALA A 452 -10.54 3.15 -12.23
N VAL A 453 -11.64 3.87 -12.32
CA VAL A 453 -12.17 4.71 -11.25
C VAL A 453 -13.51 4.14 -10.82
N VAL A 454 -13.59 3.65 -9.58
CA VAL A 454 -14.85 3.17 -9.03
C VAL A 454 -15.71 4.38 -8.68
N PRO A 455 -16.86 4.60 -9.36
CA PRO A 455 -17.71 5.75 -9.09
C PRO A 455 -18.14 5.75 -7.62
N ARG A 456 -18.04 6.89 -6.98
CA ARG A 456 -18.67 7.12 -5.68
C ARG A 456 -20.07 7.61 -5.93
N ASP A 457 -21.04 7.03 -5.23
CA ASP A 457 -22.41 7.56 -5.30
C ASP A 457 -22.45 8.97 -4.67
N ALA A 458 -22.49 9.98 -5.52
CA ALA A 458 -22.56 11.38 -5.09
C ALA A 458 -23.84 11.73 -4.31
N SER A 459 -24.84 10.81 -4.32
CA SER A 459 -26.09 10.96 -3.57
C SER A 459 -26.01 10.47 -2.12
N GLN A 460 -24.94 9.77 -1.73
CA GLN A 460 -24.76 9.35 -0.33
C GLN A 460 -24.64 10.58 0.57
N ALA A 461 -25.44 10.58 1.63
CA ALA A 461 -25.54 11.69 2.56
C ALA A 461 -24.17 12.17 3.04
N ARG A 462 -23.88 13.46 2.81
CA ARG A 462 -22.64 14.11 3.24
C ARG A 462 -22.73 14.52 4.71
N GLU A 463 -23.12 13.57 5.56
CA GLU A 463 -23.14 13.76 7.00
C GLU A 463 -21.70 13.88 7.54
N PRO A 464 -21.48 14.63 8.65
CA PRO A 464 -20.14 14.81 9.21
C PRO A 464 -19.38 13.53 9.57
N ARG A 465 -20.11 12.41 9.78
CA ARG A 465 -19.56 11.11 10.18
C ARG A 465 -19.21 10.19 9.01
N ASP A 466 -19.64 10.52 7.79
CA ASP A 466 -19.57 9.61 6.63
C ASP A 466 -18.41 9.92 5.69
N TYR A 467 -17.30 10.42 6.23
CA TYR A 467 -16.09 10.63 5.44
C TYR A 467 -15.37 9.30 5.18
N ALA A 468 -15.01 9.09 3.93
CA ALA A 468 -14.06 8.08 3.49
C ALA A 468 -13.13 8.69 2.44
N PRO A 469 -11.83 8.34 2.44
CA PRO A 469 -10.89 8.84 1.46
C PRO A 469 -11.29 8.53 0.02
N GLU A 470 -10.87 9.39 -0.90
CA GLU A 470 -11.05 9.19 -2.34
C GLU A 470 -10.27 7.95 -2.79
N ARG A 471 -10.87 7.18 -3.69
CA ARG A 471 -10.26 5.96 -4.21
C ARG A 471 -9.19 6.31 -5.22
N LEU A 472 -8.00 5.74 -5.08
CA LEU A 472 -6.95 5.85 -6.10
C LEU A 472 -7.34 5.10 -7.38
N VAL A 473 -6.80 5.52 -8.51
CA VAL A 473 -6.96 4.81 -9.78
C VAL A 473 -6.38 3.41 -9.67
N ARG A 474 -7.12 2.44 -10.15
CA ARG A 474 -6.71 1.04 -10.21
C ARG A 474 -5.91 0.81 -11.49
N TRP A 475 -4.63 1.08 -11.47
CA TRP A 475 -3.77 1.00 -12.66
C TRP A 475 -3.73 -0.41 -13.28
N PHE A 476 -4.06 -1.44 -12.51
CA PHE A 476 -4.20 -2.81 -13.02
C PHE A 476 -5.55 -3.08 -13.73
N ALA A 477 -6.51 -2.17 -13.67
CA ALA A 477 -7.71 -2.24 -14.48
C ALA A 477 -7.34 -2.03 -15.96
N PRO A 478 -7.81 -2.89 -16.88
CA PRO A 478 -7.34 -2.88 -18.28
C PRO A 478 -7.52 -1.54 -19.01
N GLU A 479 -8.58 -0.77 -18.67
CA GLU A 479 -8.87 0.52 -19.29
C GLU A 479 -8.05 1.70 -18.71
N ALA A 480 -7.52 1.58 -17.48
CA ALA A 480 -6.88 2.69 -16.77
C ALA A 480 -5.71 3.31 -17.56
N PRO A 481 -4.75 2.53 -18.10
CA PRO A 481 -3.67 3.11 -18.87
C PRO A 481 -4.14 3.83 -20.14
N SER A 482 -5.17 3.32 -20.79
CA SER A 482 -5.73 3.93 -22.03
C SER A 482 -6.42 5.26 -21.73
N LEU A 483 -7.14 5.35 -20.61
CA LEU A 483 -7.79 6.59 -20.16
C LEU A 483 -6.75 7.67 -19.86
N MET A 484 -5.69 7.32 -19.15
CA MET A 484 -4.62 8.27 -18.83
C MET A 484 -3.86 8.71 -20.08
N SER A 485 -3.52 7.78 -20.98
CA SER A 485 -2.85 8.11 -22.25
C SER A 485 -3.68 9.06 -23.11
N ALA A 486 -4.98 8.82 -23.24
CA ALA A 486 -5.88 9.70 -23.99
C ALA A 486 -5.99 11.09 -23.36
N ALA A 487 -6.02 11.17 -22.03
CA ALA A 487 -6.02 12.44 -21.30
C ALA A 487 -4.70 13.21 -21.49
N LEU A 488 -3.55 12.52 -21.43
CA LEU A 488 -2.22 13.12 -21.70
C LEU A 488 -2.15 13.69 -23.11
N GLU A 489 -2.65 13.00 -24.13
CA GLU A 489 -2.70 13.52 -25.49
C GLU A 489 -3.60 14.77 -25.62
N THR A 490 -4.76 14.72 -24.99
CA THR A 490 -5.72 15.86 -24.97
C THR A 490 -5.09 17.07 -24.30
N VAL A 491 -4.50 16.91 -23.11
CA VAL A 491 -3.85 18.00 -22.39
C VAL A 491 -2.65 18.52 -23.16
N ARG A 492 -1.81 17.64 -23.72
CA ARG A 492 -0.65 18.02 -24.54
C ARG A 492 -1.05 18.94 -25.70
N ALA A 493 -2.18 18.66 -26.35
CA ALA A 493 -2.69 19.49 -27.45
C ALA A 493 -3.17 20.89 -27.02
N SER A 494 -3.45 21.10 -25.73
CA SER A 494 -3.92 22.36 -25.16
C SER A 494 -2.84 23.16 -24.42
N LEU A 495 -1.61 22.65 -24.33
CA LEU A 495 -0.52 23.34 -23.64
C LEU A 495 -0.15 24.66 -24.33
N GLY A 496 0.47 25.58 -23.57
CA GLY A 496 0.86 26.91 -24.02
C GLY A 496 -0.25 27.95 -23.92
N GLY A 497 -1.40 27.58 -23.37
CA GLY A 497 -2.53 28.50 -23.19
C GLY A 497 -2.29 29.53 -22.08
N GLU A 498 -2.99 30.65 -22.18
CA GLU A 498 -3.00 31.67 -21.13
C GLU A 498 -3.92 31.25 -19.98
N ILE A 499 -3.43 31.44 -18.75
CA ILE A 499 -4.22 31.21 -17.53
C ILE A 499 -4.98 32.48 -17.19
N PRO A 500 -6.32 32.43 -17.00
CA PRO A 500 -7.10 33.56 -16.57
C PRO A 500 -6.66 34.09 -15.19
N ARG A 501 -6.46 35.35 -15.05
CA ARG A 501 -6.05 36.12 -13.87
C ARG A 501 -7.31 36.72 -13.22
N LEU A 502 -7.52 36.48 -11.94
CA LEU A 502 -8.81 36.82 -11.36
C LEU A 502 -8.73 37.39 -9.93
N ALA A 503 -9.13 38.65 -9.77
CA ALA A 503 -9.66 39.13 -8.51
C ALA A 503 -11.18 39.07 -8.55
N GLY A 504 -11.77 38.09 -7.92
CA GLY A 504 -13.17 37.75 -8.12
C GLY A 504 -13.42 37.37 -9.58
N ARG A 505 -14.43 37.98 -10.24
CA ARG A 505 -14.67 37.84 -11.69
C ARG A 505 -13.89 38.86 -12.52
N SER A 506 -13.30 39.85 -11.88
CA SER A 506 -12.52 40.86 -12.59
C SER A 506 -11.18 40.30 -13.01
N GLU A 507 -10.89 40.46 -14.30
CA GLU A 507 -9.58 40.07 -14.84
C GLU A 507 -8.54 41.09 -14.39
N LEU A 508 -7.50 40.62 -13.68
CA LEU A 508 -6.36 41.43 -13.32
C LEU A 508 -5.50 41.70 -14.57
N ARG A 509 -5.22 42.96 -14.90
CA ARG A 509 -4.36 43.30 -16.03
C ARG A 509 -2.96 43.61 -15.60
N THR A 510 -2.01 42.89 -16.15
CA THR A 510 -0.56 43.12 -16.02
C THR A 510 0.14 42.75 -17.32
N ASP A 511 1.16 43.49 -17.67
CA ASP A 511 1.99 43.26 -18.84
C ASP A 511 3.09 42.23 -18.61
N ARG A 512 3.29 41.85 -17.36
CA ARG A 512 4.29 40.81 -16.93
C ARG A 512 3.66 39.44 -16.94
N THR A 513 4.45 38.45 -17.35
CA THR A 513 4.00 37.04 -17.40
C THR A 513 5.01 36.13 -16.71
N ILE A 514 4.49 35.02 -16.17
CA ILE A 514 5.24 33.85 -15.74
C ILE A 514 4.97 32.73 -16.74
N VAL A 515 5.99 32.06 -17.19
CA VAL A 515 5.87 30.90 -18.09
C VAL A 515 6.21 29.64 -17.30
N SER A 516 5.25 28.72 -17.18
CA SER A 516 5.51 27.39 -16.67
C SER A 516 5.90 26.45 -17.82
N VAL A 517 6.86 25.57 -17.58
CA VAL A 517 7.41 24.63 -18.56
C VAL A 517 7.31 23.20 -18.06
N ASP A 518 7.36 22.27 -19.01
CA ASP A 518 7.45 20.83 -18.68
C ASP A 518 8.88 20.52 -18.18
N PRO A 519 9.07 20.10 -16.93
CA PRO A 519 10.39 19.77 -16.41
C PRO A 519 11.13 18.66 -17.20
N ALA A 520 10.38 17.77 -17.89
CA ALA A 520 10.95 16.73 -18.73
C ALA A 520 11.38 17.25 -20.13
N ASP A 521 10.80 18.38 -20.57
CA ASP A 521 11.14 19.05 -21.82
C ASP A 521 10.98 20.57 -21.68
N PRO A 522 11.95 21.29 -21.11
CA PRO A 522 11.84 22.74 -20.80
C PRO A 522 11.56 23.65 -21.99
N ALA A 523 11.69 23.13 -23.20
CA ALA A 523 11.28 23.86 -24.41
C ALA A 523 9.75 23.84 -24.60
N ARG A 524 9.05 22.96 -23.90
CA ARG A 524 7.59 22.86 -23.95
C ARG A 524 6.97 23.78 -22.91
N VAL A 525 6.33 24.84 -23.36
CA VAL A 525 5.55 25.73 -22.51
C VAL A 525 4.26 25.00 -22.10
N VAL A 526 4.01 24.90 -20.81
CA VAL A 526 2.77 24.35 -20.26
C VAL A 526 1.69 25.42 -20.21
N ALA A 527 2.02 26.57 -19.66
CA ALA A 527 1.09 27.68 -19.58
C ALA A 527 1.81 29.03 -19.48
N VAL A 528 1.07 30.08 -19.85
CA VAL A 528 1.47 31.47 -19.62
C VAL A 528 0.52 32.09 -18.61
N SER A 529 1.04 32.51 -17.46
CA SER A 529 0.28 33.13 -16.38
C SER A 529 0.65 34.61 -16.22
N ALA A 530 -0.26 35.40 -15.67
CA ALA A 530 0.08 36.74 -15.24
C ALA A 530 1.17 36.71 -14.16
N CYS A 531 2.08 37.67 -14.16
CA CYS A 531 2.94 37.98 -13.05
C CYS A 531 2.40 39.22 -12.33
N CYS A 532 1.54 39.00 -11.34
CA CYS A 532 0.94 40.07 -10.54
C CYS A 532 1.98 40.80 -9.70
N GLY A 533 1.80 42.11 -9.52
CA GLY A 533 2.58 42.94 -8.63
C GLY A 533 1.77 43.40 -7.39
N PRO A 534 2.30 44.33 -6.60
CA PRO A 534 1.62 44.86 -5.42
C PRO A 534 0.23 45.46 -5.70
N SER A 535 0.06 46.16 -6.85
CA SER A 535 -1.23 46.76 -7.24
C SER A 535 -2.34 45.72 -7.45
N GLU A 536 -2.01 44.57 -8.10
CA GLU A 536 -2.96 43.50 -8.33
C GLU A 536 -3.25 42.75 -7.03
N ALA A 537 -2.24 42.62 -6.14
CA ALA A 537 -2.41 42.07 -4.80
C ALA A 537 -3.39 42.91 -3.96
N ASP A 538 -3.23 44.26 -3.97
CA ASP A 538 -4.16 45.19 -3.28
C ASP A 538 -5.59 45.06 -3.80
N GLN A 539 -5.78 44.96 -5.13
CA GLN A 539 -7.09 44.74 -5.74
C GLN A 539 -7.70 43.39 -5.29
N ALA A 540 -6.92 42.33 -5.19
CA ALA A 540 -7.38 41.02 -4.75
C ALA A 540 -7.82 41.03 -3.29
N VAL A 541 -7.04 41.71 -2.42
CA VAL A 541 -7.39 41.85 -1.00
C VAL A 541 -8.65 42.70 -0.84
N ALA A 542 -8.79 43.82 -1.57
CA ALA A 542 -9.97 44.66 -1.52
C ALA A 542 -11.23 43.90 -1.98
N ALA A 543 -11.13 43.05 -3.02
CA ALA A 543 -12.24 42.20 -3.47
C ALA A 543 -12.61 41.20 -2.37
N ALA A 544 -11.62 40.58 -1.71
CA ALA A 544 -11.83 39.64 -0.63
C ALA A 544 -12.44 40.28 0.62
N GLU A 545 -12.01 41.52 0.99
CA GLU A 545 -12.62 42.27 2.09
C GLU A 545 -14.09 42.63 1.80
N SER A 546 -14.39 43.04 0.59
CA SER A 546 -15.76 43.34 0.15
C SER A 546 -16.69 42.11 0.22
N ALA A 547 -16.21 40.95 -0.11
CA ALA A 547 -17.01 39.72 -0.09
C ALA A 547 -17.12 39.07 1.32
N PHE A 548 -16.26 39.45 2.26
CA PHE A 548 -16.13 38.76 3.56
C PHE A 548 -17.43 38.79 4.38
N GLU A 549 -18.10 39.94 4.49
CA GLU A 549 -19.27 40.02 5.36
C GLU A 549 -20.41 39.10 4.89
N ALA A 550 -20.68 39.07 3.59
CA ALA A 550 -21.70 38.22 3.02
C ALA A 550 -21.32 36.74 3.16
N TRP A 551 -20.07 36.37 2.86
CA TRP A 551 -19.60 35.01 2.93
C TRP A 551 -19.54 34.47 4.37
N SER A 552 -19.08 35.25 5.32
CA SER A 552 -18.99 34.86 6.75
C SER A 552 -20.38 34.61 7.36
N ARG A 553 -21.40 35.27 6.87
CA ARG A 553 -22.83 35.10 7.29
C ARG A 553 -23.55 34.00 6.53
N ALA A 554 -23.01 33.53 5.40
CA ALA A 554 -23.59 32.41 4.65
C ALA A 554 -23.70 31.16 5.54
N GLY A 555 -24.71 30.34 5.34
CA GLY A 555 -24.92 29.12 6.09
C GLY A 555 -23.73 28.15 5.96
N ALA A 556 -23.41 27.42 7.00
CA ALA A 556 -22.33 26.42 6.95
C ALA A 556 -22.59 25.36 5.87
N ALA A 557 -23.86 24.99 5.67
CA ALA A 557 -24.26 24.07 4.59
C ALA A 557 -23.99 24.64 3.20
N ASP A 558 -24.20 25.95 3.00
CA ASP A 558 -23.95 26.61 1.72
C ASP A 558 -22.45 26.65 1.43
N ARG A 559 -21.62 27.02 2.42
CA ARG A 559 -20.16 27.02 2.30
C ARG A 559 -19.61 25.61 2.04
N ALA A 560 -20.04 24.60 2.80
CA ALA A 560 -19.66 23.21 2.58
C ALA A 560 -20.13 22.69 1.21
N GLY A 561 -21.32 23.10 0.77
CA GLY A 561 -21.86 22.75 -0.53
C GLY A 561 -20.99 23.22 -1.71
N VAL A 562 -20.33 24.39 -1.60
CA VAL A 562 -19.34 24.84 -2.61
C VAL A 562 -18.17 23.87 -2.68
N LEU A 563 -17.61 23.46 -1.53
CA LEU A 563 -16.51 22.50 -1.46
C LEU A 563 -16.88 21.14 -2.08
N PHE A 564 -18.06 20.63 -1.74
CA PHE A 564 -18.51 19.34 -2.28
C PHE A 564 -18.72 19.36 -3.80
N ARG A 565 -19.24 20.47 -4.35
CA ARG A 565 -19.37 20.61 -5.81
C ARG A 565 -18.01 20.78 -6.50
N ALA A 566 -17.06 21.46 -5.85
CA ALA A 566 -15.69 21.55 -6.34
C ALA A 566 -15.01 20.17 -6.36
N ALA A 567 -15.19 19.36 -5.31
CA ALA A 567 -14.73 17.97 -5.27
C ALA A 567 -15.30 17.13 -6.43
N ASP A 568 -16.61 17.24 -6.66
CA ASP A 568 -17.27 16.53 -7.77
C ASP A 568 -16.77 17.01 -9.15
N TRP A 569 -16.43 18.29 -9.29
CA TRP A 569 -15.84 18.83 -10.51
C TRP A 569 -14.46 18.22 -10.77
N LEU A 570 -13.59 18.12 -9.77
CA LEU A 570 -12.27 17.47 -9.85
C LEU A 570 -12.41 15.99 -10.18
N ARG A 571 -13.34 15.25 -9.56
CA ARG A 571 -13.58 13.83 -9.87
C ARG A 571 -13.88 13.60 -11.34
N ARG A 572 -14.76 14.42 -11.91
CA ARG A 572 -15.11 14.29 -13.34
C ARG A 572 -13.97 14.60 -14.29
N ARG A 573 -12.96 15.35 -13.84
CA ARG A 573 -11.80 15.75 -14.63
C ARG A 573 -10.48 15.14 -14.14
N ARG A 574 -10.58 14.08 -13.38
CA ARG A 574 -9.45 13.48 -12.68
C ARG A 574 -8.25 13.24 -13.59
N PHE A 575 -8.43 12.57 -14.73
CA PHE A 575 -7.34 12.29 -15.66
C PHE A 575 -6.83 13.54 -16.38
N GLU A 576 -7.70 14.53 -16.64
CA GLU A 576 -7.30 15.82 -17.19
C GLU A 576 -6.36 16.57 -16.24
N VAL A 577 -6.74 16.66 -14.96
CA VAL A 577 -5.96 17.38 -13.94
C VAL A 577 -4.65 16.62 -13.62
N ALA A 578 -4.70 15.30 -13.47
CA ALA A 578 -3.51 14.49 -13.28
C ALA A 578 -2.54 14.60 -14.47
N SER A 579 -3.06 14.63 -15.71
CA SER A 579 -2.22 14.86 -16.92
C SER A 579 -1.56 16.22 -16.91
N LEU A 580 -2.23 17.25 -16.41
CA LEU A 580 -1.62 18.58 -16.29
C LEU A 580 -0.48 18.57 -15.25
N GLU A 581 -0.64 17.86 -14.13
CA GLU A 581 0.44 17.69 -13.13
C GLU A 581 1.64 16.91 -13.68
N VAL A 582 1.41 15.92 -14.55
CA VAL A 582 2.47 15.21 -15.26
C VAL A 582 3.32 16.19 -16.06
N PHE A 583 2.69 17.15 -16.77
CA PHE A 583 3.42 18.13 -17.59
C PHE A 583 3.97 19.32 -16.80
N GLU A 584 3.26 19.83 -15.80
CA GLU A 584 3.66 21.06 -15.11
C GLU A 584 4.57 20.78 -13.89
N ALA A 585 4.29 19.72 -13.15
CA ALA A 585 5.05 19.35 -11.94
C ALA A 585 6.04 18.21 -12.15
N GLY A 586 6.03 17.52 -13.31
CA GLY A 586 6.91 16.39 -13.57
C GLY A 586 6.57 15.14 -12.76
N LYS A 587 5.32 14.97 -12.33
CA LYS A 587 4.87 13.82 -11.53
C LYS A 587 4.60 12.59 -12.38
N CYS A 588 5.00 11.41 -11.90
CA CYS A 588 4.58 10.14 -12.48
C CYS A 588 3.07 9.91 -12.30
N TRP A 589 2.50 8.98 -13.04
CA TRP A 589 1.03 8.79 -13.11
C TRP A 589 0.36 8.52 -11.77
N ASP A 590 0.97 7.69 -10.94
CA ASP A 590 0.45 7.36 -9.62
C ASP A 590 0.56 8.53 -8.63
N ASP A 591 1.64 9.31 -8.71
CA ASP A 591 1.83 10.50 -7.88
C ASP A 591 0.88 11.64 -8.27
N ALA A 592 0.64 11.84 -9.57
CA ALA A 592 -0.31 12.82 -10.08
C ALA A 592 -1.76 12.45 -9.69
N ASP A 593 -2.13 11.17 -9.83
CA ASP A 593 -3.43 10.68 -9.39
C ASP A 593 -3.64 10.83 -7.89
N ALA A 594 -2.60 10.56 -7.10
CA ALA A 594 -2.65 10.70 -5.65
C ALA A 594 -2.86 12.15 -5.20
N ASP A 595 -2.25 13.13 -5.87
CA ASP A 595 -2.44 14.55 -5.57
C ASP A 595 -3.89 15.00 -5.86
N VAL A 596 -4.44 14.59 -7.01
CA VAL A 596 -5.86 14.87 -7.32
C VAL A 596 -6.80 14.23 -6.30
N ALA A 597 -6.53 13.00 -5.90
CA ALA A 597 -7.34 12.30 -4.89
C ALA A 597 -7.26 13.01 -3.52
N GLU A 598 -6.07 13.41 -3.10
CA GLU A 598 -5.86 14.14 -1.85
C GLU A 598 -6.53 15.52 -1.86
N ALA A 599 -6.51 16.23 -2.99
CA ALA A 599 -7.25 17.48 -3.15
C ALA A 599 -8.75 17.29 -2.96
N ILE A 600 -9.33 16.24 -3.56
CA ILE A 600 -10.74 15.87 -3.37
C ILE A 600 -11.00 15.54 -1.90
N ASP A 601 -10.09 14.83 -1.27
CA ASP A 601 -10.17 14.46 0.15
C ASP A 601 -10.23 15.69 1.05
N PHE A 602 -9.38 16.70 0.83
CA PHE A 602 -9.42 17.94 1.60
C PHE A 602 -10.74 18.67 1.44
N LEU A 603 -11.28 18.74 0.23
CA LEU A 603 -12.57 19.40 -0.01
C LEU A 603 -13.71 18.67 0.74
N GLU A 604 -13.75 17.36 0.65
CA GLU A 604 -14.76 16.53 1.29
C GLU A 604 -14.63 16.51 2.82
N TYR A 605 -13.40 16.40 3.31
CA TYR A 605 -13.13 16.36 4.76
C TYR A 605 -13.42 17.70 5.41
N ASN A 606 -12.83 18.80 4.88
CA ASN A 606 -13.01 20.13 5.43
C ASN A 606 -14.47 20.61 5.32
N GLY A 607 -15.19 20.24 4.25
CA GLY A 607 -16.63 20.51 4.14
C GLY A 607 -17.42 19.92 5.31
N ARG A 608 -17.15 18.63 5.67
CA ARG A 608 -17.77 17.96 6.81
C ARG A 608 -17.34 18.55 8.14
N GLN A 609 -16.05 18.88 8.30
CA GLN A 609 -15.56 19.53 9.52
C GLN A 609 -16.16 20.91 9.69
N GLY A 610 -16.41 21.65 8.61
CA GLY A 610 -17.13 22.94 8.63
C GLY A 610 -18.57 22.81 9.12
N LEU A 611 -19.29 21.77 8.70
CA LEU A 611 -20.63 21.45 9.21
C LEU A 611 -20.60 21.09 10.70
N ARG A 612 -19.58 20.36 11.15
CA ARG A 612 -19.38 20.05 12.57
C ARG A 612 -19.05 21.30 13.38
N LEU A 613 -18.16 22.15 12.90
CA LEU A 613 -17.74 23.38 13.56
C LEU A 613 -18.92 24.34 13.78
N ALA A 614 -19.87 24.37 12.84
CA ALA A 614 -21.08 25.21 12.93
C ALA A 614 -22.05 24.81 14.04
N GLN A 615 -21.93 23.60 14.60
CA GLN A 615 -22.71 23.19 15.77
C GLN A 615 -22.29 23.93 17.04
N GLY A 616 -21.13 24.61 17.01
CA GLY A 616 -20.58 25.33 18.15
C GLY A 616 -19.90 24.41 19.17
N GLY A 617 -19.48 24.98 20.28
CA GLY A 617 -18.90 24.26 21.41
C GLY A 617 -19.89 24.10 22.55
N GLU A 618 -19.78 22.97 23.26
CA GLU A 618 -20.53 22.74 24.48
C GLU A 618 -19.98 23.62 25.61
N VAL A 619 -20.86 24.43 26.21
CA VAL A 619 -20.56 25.23 27.41
C VAL A 619 -21.67 25.07 28.44
N PRO A 620 -21.35 24.92 29.73
CA PRO A 620 -22.35 24.80 30.77
C PRO A 620 -23.28 26.03 30.80
N SER A 621 -24.56 25.80 30.91
CA SER A 621 -25.59 26.83 31.11
C SER A 621 -26.37 26.55 32.42
N PRO A 622 -25.94 27.11 33.54
CA PRO A 622 -26.64 26.95 34.82
C PRO A 622 -28.03 27.61 34.78
N PRO A 623 -28.93 27.22 35.67
CA PRO A 623 -30.25 27.86 35.77
C PRO A 623 -30.16 29.39 35.89
N GLY A 624 -30.88 30.10 35.07
CA GLY A 624 -30.84 31.56 34.98
C GLY A 624 -29.87 32.13 33.99
N GLU A 625 -29.14 31.29 33.28
CA GLU A 625 -28.13 31.70 32.27
C GLU A 625 -28.20 30.77 31.03
N VAL A 626 -28.00 31.32 29.86
CA VAL A 626 -27.83 30.55 28.62
C VAL A 626 -26.50 30.99 27.99
N ASN A 627 -25.63 30.02 27.83
CA ASN A 627 -24.32 30.24 27.18
C ASN A 627 -24.28 29.57 25.79
N ARG A 628 -23.74 30.27 24.81
CA ARG A 628 -23.55 29.76 23.46
C ARG A 628 -22.13 30.09 22.99
N LEU A 629 -21.39 29.07 22.61
CA LEU A 629 -20.08 29.20 21.99
C LEU A 629 -20.22 28.96 20.49
N THR A 630 -19.87 29.95 19.69
CA THR A 630 -19.88 29.87 18.22
C THR A 630 -18.52 30.25 17.65
N TYR A 631 -18.26 29.84 16.40
CA TYR A 631 -17.01 30.08 15.69
C TYR A 631 -17.27 30.89 14.43
N HIS A 632 -16.44 31.94 14.20
CA HIS A 632 -16.59 32.87 13.10
C HIS A 632 -15.28 33.00 12.32
N GLY A 633 -15.35 33.26 11.02
CA GLY A 633 -14.19 33.59 10.17
C GLY A 633 -13.46 34.82 10.68
N ARG A 634 -12.17 34.86 10.46
CA ARG A 634 -11.26 35.95 10.94
C ARG A 634 -11.22 37.13 9.99
N GLY A 635 -11.41 36.92 8.69
CA GLY A 635 -11.28 37.97 7.68
C GLY A 635 -10.72 37.44 6.36
N VAL A 636 -9.81 38.19 5.75
CA VAL A 636 -9.07 37.74 4.55
C VAL A 636 -7.91 36.84 4.95
N ALA A 637 -7.88 35.65 4.37
CA ALA A 637 -6.79 34.70 4.48
C ALA A 637 -5.93 34.74 3.21
N VAL A 638 -4.63 34.90 3.36
CA VAL A 638 -3.66 34.70 2.28
C VAL A 638 -3.19 33.24 2.33
N VAL A 639 -3.27 32.55 1.22
CA VAL A 639 -2.75 31.18 1.05
C VAL A 639 -1.57 31.22 0.10
N ILE A 640 -0.40 30.81 0.55
CA ILE A 640 0.84 30.71 -0.24
C ILE A 640 1.20 29.23 -0.32
N SER A 641 1.11 28.64 -1.51
CA SER A 641 1.26 27.20 -1.73
C SER A 641 2.56 26.84 -2.46
N PRO A 642 3.09 25.63 -2.21
CA PRO A 642 4.29 25.13 -2.89
C PRO A 642 3.93 24.53 -4.27
N TRP A 643 4.98 24.16 -5.01
CA TRP A 643 4.88 23.54 -6.33
C TRP A 643 4.81 22.02 -6.31
N ASN A 644 5.26 21.36 -5.24
CA ASN A 644 5.41 19.90 -5.21
C ASN A 644 4.09 19.13 -5.04
N PHE A 645 3.09 19.76 -4.43
CA PHE A 645 1.69 19.32 -4.39
C PHE A 645 0.79 20.49 -4.79
N PRO A 646 0.80 20.85 -6.09
CA PRO A 646 0.23 22.10 -6.55
C PRO A 646 -1.30 22.14 -6.50
N LEU A 647 -1.94 20.98 -6.31
CA LEU A 647 -3.40 20.87 -6.17
C LEU A 647 -3.81 20.57 -4.73
N ALA A 648 -3.26 19.55 -4.10
CA ALA A 648 -3.72 19.07 -2.79
C ALA A 648 -3.44 20.06 -1.67
N ILE A 649 -2.20 20.54 -1.55
CA ILE A 649 -1.83 21.46 -0.46
C ILE A 649 -2.65 22.76 -0.52
N PRO A 650 -2.74 23.47 -1.65
CA PRO A 650 -3.65 24.65 -1.70
C PRO A 650 -5.11 24.26 -1.49
N SER A 651 -5.58 23.09 -1.91
CA SER A 651 -6.94 22.60 -1.61
C SER A 651 -7.19 22.52 -0.11
N GLY A 652 -6.23 21.98 0.65
CA GLY A 652 -6.31 21.87 2.10
C GLY A 652 -6.46 23.23 2.78
N MET A 653 -5.59 24.18 2.46
CA MET A 653 -5.58 25.52 3.06
C MET A 653 -6.77 26.37 2.62
N VAL A 654 -7.08 26.41 1.32
CA VAL A 654 -8.18 27.19 0.75
C VAL A 654 -9.53 26.68 1.25
N SER A 655 -9.77 25.37 1.21
CA SER A 655 -11.04 24.78 1.67
C SER A 655 -11.26 25.01 3.17
N ALA A 656 -10.22 24.89 3.99
CA ALA A 656 -10.31 25.18 5.41
C ALA A 656 -10.65 26.64 5.69
N ALA A 657 -9.99 27.57 5.02
CA ALA A 657 -10.28 28.99 5.15
C ALA A 657 -11.72 29.33 4.70
N LEU A 658 -12.14 28.84 3.54
CA LEU A 658 -13.44 29.14 2.97
C LEU A 658 -14.60 28.58 3.82
N VAL A 659 -14.53 27.32 4.23
CA VAL A 659 -15.59 26.68 5.01
C VAL A 659 -15.71 27.29 6.41
N ALA A 660 -14.60 27.77 6.97
CA ALA A 660 -14.56 28.53 8.23
C ALA A 660 -15.20 29.93 8.11
N GLY A 661 -15.50 30.38 6.91
CA GLY A 661 -16.13 31.68 6.63
C GLY A 661 -15.15 32.82 6.36
N ASN A 662 -13.89 32.52 6.05
CA ASN A 662 -12.92 33.50 5.56
C ASN A 662 -13.06 33.64 4.04
N THR A 663 -12.56 34.77 3.50
CA THR A 663 -12.27 34.90 2.08
C THR A 663 -10.80 34.67 1.82
N VAL A 664 -10.42 34.27 0.61
CA VAL A 664 -9.07 33.80 0.31
C VAL A 664 -8.44 34.55 -0.86
N VAL A 665 -7.18 34.93 -0.69
CA VAL A 665 -6.27 35.33 -1.76
C VAL A 665 -5.22 34.21 -1.92
N LEU A 666 -5.26 33.47 -3.03
CA LEU A 666 -4.35 32.37 -3.33
C LEU A 666 -3.17 32.84 -4.18
N LYS A 667 -1.97 32.75 -3.64
CA LYS A 667 -0.71 32.90 -4.37
C LYS A 667 -0.13 31.51 -4.65
N PRO A 668 -0.19 30.99 -5.87
CA PRO A 668 0.42 29.71 -6.22
C PRO A 668 1.95 29.83 -6.32
N ALA A 669 2.63 28.70 -6.37
CA ALA A 669 4.04 28.64 -6.77
C ALA A 669 4.19 29.08 -8.25
N GLU A 670 5.32 29.68 -8.56
CA GLU A 670 5.66 30.18 -9.90
C GLU A 670 5.81 29.05 -10.93
N GLN A 671 6.22 27.88 -10.47
CA GLN A 671 6.48 26.72 -11.31
C GLN A 671 5.17 26.02 -11.75
N THR A 672 4.08 26.14 -10.98
CA THR A 672 2.86 25.32 -11.18
C THR A 672 1.55 26.14 -11.13
N PRO A 673 1.47 27.28 -11.85
CA PRO A 673 0.28 28.12 -11.82
C PRO A 673 -0.92 27.50 -12.53
N ALA A 674 -0.72 26.63 -13.54
CA ALA A 674 -1.82 26.04 -14.29
C ALA A 674 -2.61 25.03 -13.47
N VAL A 675 -1.91 24.15 -12.73
CA VAL A 675 -2.56 23.20 -11.83
C VAL A 675 -3.35 23.94 -10.74
N ALA A 676 -2.74 24.96 -10.12
CA ALA A 676 -3.42 25.78 -9.11
C ALA A 676 -4.65 26.50 -9.67
N ALA A 677 -4.62 26.93 -10.94
CA ALA A 677 -5.78 27.53 -11.62
C ALA A 677 -6.94 26.54 -11.79
N MET A 678 -6.68 25.23 -11.93
CA MET A 678 -7.73 24.21 -11.96
C MET A 678 -8.49 24.13 -10.65
N LEU A 679 -7.83 24.31 -9.50
CA LEU A 679 -8.49 24.44 -8.20
C LEU A 679 -9.43 25.64 -8.15
N VAL A 680 -8.96 26.80 -8.57
CA VAL A 680 -9.79 28.02 -8.60
C VAL A 680 -11.00 27.83 -9.51
N ARG A 681 -10.81 27.19 -10.66
CA ARG A 681 -11.89 26.83 -11.56
C ARG A 681 -12.89 25.87 -10.91
N ALA A 682 -12.41 24.85 -10.17
CA ALA A 682 -13.28 23.93 -9.45
C ALA A 682 -14.17 24.66 -8.44
N PHE A 683 -13.65 25.62 -7.67
CA PHE A 683 -14.44 26.42 -6.74
C PHE A 683 -15.46 27.31 -7.44
N ARG A 684 -15.09 27.93 -8.56
CA ARG A 684 -16.01 28.79 -9.34
C ARG A 684 -17.18 27.99 -9.93
N GLU A 685 -16.88 26.88 -10.57
CA GLU A 685 -17.90 25.94 -11.08
C GLU A 685 -18.70 25.30 -9.92
N GLY A 686 -18.10 25.16 -8.75
CA GLY A 686 -18.75 24.79 -7.50
C GLY A 686 -19.68 25.88 -6.92
N GLY A 687 -19.70 27.07 -7.51
CA GLY A 687 -20.60 28.18 -7.13
C GLY A 687 -20.05 29.06 -6.01
N ALA A 688 -18.74 29.18 -5.89
CA ALA A 688 -18.13 30.18 -5.00
C ALA A 688 -18.51 31.58 -5.48
N PRO A 689 -19.04 32.45 -4.60
CA PRO A 689 -19.38 33.82 -4.94
C PRO A 689 -18.14 34.64 -5.36
N ASP A 690 -18.39 35.71 -6.11
CA ASP A 690 -17.34 36.63 -6.51
C ASP A 690 -16.64 37.27 -5.32
N GLY A 691 -15.32 37.40 -5.43
CA GLY A 691 -14.47 37.97 -4.38
C GLY A 691 -14.14 37.01 -3.23
N VAL A 692 -14.84 35.88 -3.11
CA VAL A 692 -14.58 34.89 -2.04
C VAL A 692 -13.24 34.20 -2.21
N LEU A 693 -12.82 33.94 -3.46
CA LEU A 693 -11.51 33.39 -3.81
C LEU A 693 -10.89 34.18 -4.95
N SER A 694 -9.77 34.82 -4.70
CA SER A 694 -8.93 35.52 -5.67
C SER A 694 -7.67 34.71 -5.98
N PHE A 695 -7.22 34.73 -7.25
CA PHE A 695 -6.03 34.05 -7.73
C PHE A 695 -4.98 35.02 -8.23
N VAL A 696 -3.84 35.08 -7.55
CA VAL A 696 -2.80 36.09 -7.73
C VAL A 696 -1.43 35.41 -7.96
N PRO A 697 -1.18 34.87 -9.18
CA PRO A 697 0.16 34.37 -9.50
C PRO A 697 1.15 35.53 -9.57
N GLY A 698 2.37 35.32 -9.05
CA GLY A 698 3.42 36.31 -9.02
C GLY A 698 4.61 35.82 -8.22
N LEU A 699 5.73 36.57 -8.26
CA LEU A 699 6.95 36.19 -7.60
C LEU A 699 6.80 36.26 -6.07
N GLY A 700 7.24 35.20 -5.36
CA GLY A 700 7.10 35.07 -3.91
C GLY A 700 7.76 36.21 -3.13
N GLU A 701 8.94 36.59 -3.55
CA GLU A 701 9.72 37.68 -2.97
C GLU A 701 9.07 39.08 -3.13
N GLU A 702 8.26 39.25 -4.18
CA GLU A 702 7.58 40.49 -4.49
C GLU A 702 6.18 40.55 -3.85
N ILE A 703 5.25 39.73 -4.35
CA ILE A 703 3.86 39.82 -3.88
C ILE A 703 3.61 39.03 -2.60
N GLY A 704 4.40 37.97 -2.32
CA GLY A 704 4.24 37.22 -1.09
C GLY A 704 4.50 38.08 0.13
N ALA A 705 5.63 38.78 0.16
CA ALA A 705 5.97 39.72 1.22
C ALA A 705 4.97 40.89 1.35
N HIS A 706 4.47 41.39 0.21
CA HIS A 706 3.45 42.45 0.16
C HIS A 706 2.13 42.00 0.79
N LEU A 707 1.62 40.80 0.38
CA LEU A 707 0.37 40.21 0.90
C LEU A 707 0.47 39.91 2.41
N VAL A 708 1.59 39.36 2.87
CA VAL A 708 1.81 39.07 4.31
C VAL A 708 1.76 40.37 5.16
N ASN A 709 2.24 41.49 4.64
CA ASN A 709 2.26 42.77 5.34
C ASN A 709 0.99 43.62 5.12
N HIS A 710 0.09 43.25 4.21
CA HIS A 710 -1.08 44.03 3.85
C HIS A 710 -2.03 44.19 5.06
N PRO A 711 -2.49 45.42 5.38
CA PRO A 711 -3.28 45.70 6.59
C PRO A 711 -4.64 45.00 6.61
N GLY A 712 -5.23 44.67 5.46
CA GLY A 712 -6.50 43.95 5.34
C GLY A 712 -6.40 42.44 5.57
N VAL A 713 -5.19 41.88 5.69
CA VAL A 713 -4.98 40.45 5.85
C VAL A 713 -4.98 40.03 7.34
N SER A 714 -5.84 39.08 7.70
CA SER A 714 -6.05 38.63 9.07
C SER A 714 -5.37 37.26 9.35
N LEU A 715 -5.09 36.49 8.31
CA LEU A 715 -4.52 35.16 8.42
C LEU A 715 -3.62 34.85 7.23
N VAL A 716 -2.50 34.17 7.49
CA VAL A 716 -1.59 33.63 6.48
C VAL A 716 -1.49 32.13 6.68
N ALA A 717 -1.79 31.34 5.65
CA ALA A 717 -1.52 29.91 5.59
C ALA A 717 -0.43 29.66 4.53
N PHE A 718 0.68 29.07 4.96
CA PHE A 718 1.87 28.89 4.17
C PHE A 718 2.33 27.43 4.23
N THR A 719 2.75 26.88 3.10
CA THR A 719 3.54 25.66 3.04
C THR A 719 4.71 25.87 2.10
N GLY A 720 5.92 25.62 2.58
CA GLY A 720 7.15 25.85 1.81
C GLY A 720 8.42 25.74 2.63
N PRO A 721 9.55 26.24 2.11
CA PRO A 721 10.85 26.16 2.77
C PRO A 721 10.88 26.88 4.12
N LYS A 722 11.75 26.39 5.03
CA LYS A 722 11.86 26.89 6.41
C LYS A 722 12.19 28.38 6.48
N GLN A 723 13.11 28.86 5.65
CA GLN A 723 13.58 30.26 5.70
C GLN A 723 12.47 31.25 5.37
N GLU A 724 11.69 30.93 4.31
CA GLU A 724 10.54 31.74 3.89
C GLU A 724 9.45 31.72 4.95
N GLY A 725 9.18 30.54 5.53
CA GLY A 725 8.20 30.42 6.61
C GLY A 725 8.54 31.26 7.83
N PHE A 726 9.80 31.29 8.27
CA PHE A 726 10.22 32.14 9.37
C PHE A 726 10.19 33.66 9.02
N ALA A 727 10.54 34.03 7.80
CA ALA A 727 10.38 35.40 7.33
C ALA A 727 8.89 35.85 7.35
N ILE A 728 7.98 34.95 6.98
CA ILE A 728 6.55 35.22 7.09
C ILE A 728 6.12 35.38 8.55
N VAL A 729 6.57 34.52 9.46
CA VAL A 729 6.24 34.62 10.89
C VAL A 729 6.75 35.93 11.48
N GLU A 730 7.98 36.27 11.20
CA GLU A 730 8.58 37.55 11.66
C GLU A 730 7.83 38.78 11.11
N SER A 731 7.50 38.72 9.82
CA SER A 731 6.77 39.80 9.13
C SER A 731 5.36 39.96 9.68
N ALA A 732 4.64 38.87 9.87
CA ALA A 732 3.28 38.88 10.39
C ALA A 732 3.16 39.32 11.85
N ALA A 733 4.21 39.11 12.64
CA ALA A 733 4.27 39.60 14.03
C ALA A 733 4.40 41.14 14.16
N ARG A 734 4.78 41.81 13.06
CA ARG A 734 4.87 43.28 13.05
C ARG A 734 3.50 43.87 12.68
N THR A 735 3.02 44.82 13.50
CA THR A 735 1.81 45.56 13.19
C THR A 735 2.09 46.66 12.16
N THR A 736 1.22 46.77 11.15
CA THR A 736 1.29 47.82 10.11
C THR A 736 0.21 48.85 10.33
N ALA A 737 0.43 50.07 9.83
CA ALA A 737 -0.57 51.16 9.92
C ALA A 737 -1.88 50.74 9.19
N GLY A 738 -3.03 50.91 9.83
CA GLY A 738 -4.34 50.53 9.31
C GLY A 738 -4.74 49.06 9.56
N GLN A 739 -3.86 48.26 10.13
CA GLN A 739 -4.16 46.89 10.52
C GLN A 739 -5.24 46.82 11.61
N ARG A 740 -6.27 46.02 11.42
CA ARG A 740 -7.41 45.88 12.35
C ARG A 740 -7.36 44.62 13.21
N GLU A 741 -6.70 43.56 12.73
CA GLU A 741 -6.63 42.28 13.37
C GLU A 741 -5.17 41.85 13.58
N VAL A 742 -4.89 41.14 14.66
CA VAL A 742 -3.59 40.46 14.83
C VAL A 742 -3.54 39.30 13.86
N ARG A 743 -2.54 39.30 12.97
CA ARG A 743 -2.39 38.25 11.96
C ARG A 743 -2.10 36.93 12.62
N ARG A 744 -2.75 35.89 12.16
CA ARG A 744 -2.44 34.52 12.52
C ARG A 744 -1.63 33.88 11.40
N VAL A 745 -0.58 33.15 11.76
CA VAL A 745 0.19 32.36 10.81
C VAL A 745 -0.03 30.87 11.10
N ILE A 746 -0.30 30.12 10.03
CA ILE A 746 -0.28 28.65 9.98
C ILE A 746 0.81 28.33 8.96
N ALA A 747 1.84 27.58 9.38
CA ALA A 747 2.97 27.29 8.51
C ALA A 747 3.35 25.82 8.62
N GLU A 748 3.35 25.13 7.50
CA GLU A 748 3.95 23.82 7.33
C GLU A 748 5.26 23.95 6.59
N LEU A 749 6.33 23.47 7.23
CA LEU A 749 7.68 23.64 6.74
C LEU A 749 8.32 22.30 6.44
N CYS A 750 9.55 22.33 6.00
CA CYS A 750 10.32 21.16 5.60
C CYS A 750 10.57 20.17 6.73
N GLY A 751 11.08 19.00 6.36
CA GLY A 751 11.50 17.96 7.28
C GLY A 751 12.79 17.28 6.85
N GLU A 752 13.61 16.92 7.80
CA GLU A 752 14.76 16.02 7.66
C GLU A 752 14.39 14.64 8.23
N SER A 753 13.55 13.93 7.47
CA SER A 753 12.94 12.68 7.94
C SER A 753 13.94 11.53 7.96
N ALA A 754 13.88 10.71 9.03
CA ALA A 754 14.70 9.52 9.18
C ALA A 754 13.85 8.26 9.21
N ILE A 755 14.39 7.15 8.67
CA ILE A 755 13.85 5.81 8.82
C ILE A 755 14.88 4.94 9.54
N VAL A 756 14.48 4.34 10.65
CA VAL A 756 15.28 3.34 11.36
C VAL A 756 15.00 1.96 10.77
N ILE A 757 16.03 1.27 10.32
CA ILE A 757 15.99 -0.13 9.89
C ILE A 757 16.60 -0.97 11.01
N ASP A 758 15.74 -1.62 11.76
CA ASP A 758 16.13 -2.39 12.94
C ASP A 758 16.87 -3.68 12.57
N SER A 759 17.60 -4.26 13.53
CA SER A 759 18.37 -5.49 13.36
C SER A 759 17.52 -6.70 12.93
N ASP A 760 16.23 -6.69 13.28
CA ASP A 760 15.26 -7.73 12.96
C ASP A 760 14.35 -7.38 11.79
N ALA A 761 14.62 -6.27 11.08
CA ALA A 761 13.78 -5.81 9.99
C ALA A 761 13.67 -6.87 8.87
N ASP A 762 12.48 -6.97 8.29
CA ASP A 762 12.30 -7.70 7.04
C ASP A 762 12.80 -6.86 5.88
N LEU A 763 13.86 -7.30 5.21
CA LEU A 763 14.46 -6.53 4.11
C LEU A 763 13.58 -6.49 2.86
N ASP A 764 12.67 -7.45 2.67
CA ASP A 764 11.69 -7.42 1.59
C ASP A 764 10.62 -6.34 1.83
N VAL A 765 10.48 -5.87 3.07
CA VAL A 765 9.68 -4.70 3.43
C VAL A 765 10.55 -3.44 3.50
N ALA A 766 11.72 -3.52 4.11
CA ALA A 766 12.57 -2.36 4.40
C ALA A 766 13.10 -1.68 3.14
N VAL A 767 13.54 -2.47 2.14
CA VAL A 767 14.12 -1.92 0.90
C VAL A 767 13.09 -1.15 0.09
N PRO A 768 11.91 -1.68 -0.28
CA PRO A 768 10.91 -0.90 -1.02
C PRO A 768 10.35 0.27 -0.21
N VAL A 769 10.24 0.16 1.12
CA VAL A 769 9.86 1.27 2.00
C VAL A 769 10.89 2.40 1.92
N ALA A 770 12.18 2.08 1.95
CA ALA A 770 13.25 3.06 1.84
C ALA A 770 13.29 3.69 0.45
N VAL A 771 13.24 2.89 -0.63
CA VAL A 771 13.22 3.38 -2.02
C VAL A 771 12.07 4.35 -2.25
N ARG A 772 10.85 3.97 -1.87
CA ARG A 772 9.68 4.84 -2.03
C ARG A 772 9.76 6.11 -1.17
N SER A 773 10.27 6.01 0.05
CA SER A 773 10.38 7.15 0.97
C SER A 773 11.43 8.16 0.54
N VAL A 774 12.54 7.70 -0.05
CA VAL A 774 13.66 8.55 -0.46
C VAL A 774 13.47 9.06 -1.88
N PHE A 775 13.17 8.16 -2.84
CA PHE A 775 13.22 8.48 -4.26
C PHE A 775 11.85 8.77 -4.88
N GLY A 776 10.74 8.48 -4.19
CA GLY A 776 9.42 8.81 -4.69
C GLY A 776 9.27 10.30 -5.02
N PHE A 777 8.80 10.62 -6.22
CA PHE A 777 8.76 11.98 -6.78
C PHE A 777 10.13 12.70 -6.73
N GLY A 778 11.23 11.96 -6.94
CA GLY A 778 12.58 12.55 -6.92
C GLY A 778 13.03 13.08 -5.57
N GLY A 779 12.46 12.60 -4.45
CA GLY A 779 12.77 13.14 -3.12
C GLY A 779 12.25 14.57 -2.87
N GLN A 780 11.37 15.08 -3.73
CA GLN A 780 10.85 16.45 -3.71
C GLN A 780 9.61 16.61 -2.80
N ARG A 781 9.41 15.68 -1.86
CA ARG A 781 8.33 15.79 -0.85
C ARG A 781 8.90 16.26 0.47
N PHE A 782 8.18 17.13 1.17
CA PHE A 782 8.58 17.56 2.53
C PHE A 782 8.73 16.39 3.51
N SER A 783 7.93 15.32 3.30
CA SER A 783 7.97 14.08 4.07
C SER A 783 8.99 13.06 3.57
N ALA A 784 9.73 13.33 2.48
CA ALA A 784 10.72 12.37 1.96
C ALA A 784 11.78 12.06 3.02
N ALA A 785 12.21 10.81 3.09
CA ALA A 785 13.33 10.44 3.94
C ALA A 785 14.65 10.81 3.24
N CYS A 786 15.48 11.56 3.89
CA CYS A 786 16.85 11.84 3.46
C CYS A 786 17.87 11.01 4.23
N ARG A 787 17.47 10.45 5.40
CA ARG A 787 18.32 9.70 6.31
C ARG A 787 17.76 8.31 6.57
N ILE A 788 18.63 7.32 6.43
CA ILE A 788 18.32 5.93 6.80
C ILE A 788 19.30 5.52 7.88
N VAL A 789 18.80 5.03 9.02
CA VAL A 789 19.62 4.61 10.15
C VAL A 789 19.45 3.11 10.33
N THR A 790 20.51 2.34 10.08
CA THR A 790 20.49 0.87 10.16
C THR A 790 21.13 0.38 11.44
N VAL A 791 20.58 -0.68 12.05
CA VAL A 791 21.03 -1.20 13.35
C VAL A 791 21.88 -2.46 13.19
N GLY A 792 23.13 -2.38 13.63
CA GLY A 792 24.01 -3.55 13.75
C GLY A 792 24.28 -4.29 12.44
N ALA A 793 24.09 -5.60 12.44
CA ALA A 793 24.49 -6.49 11.34
C ALA A 793 23.63 -6.39 10.07
N VAL A 794 22.43 -5.78 10.15
CA VAL A 794 21.56 -5.64 8.98
C VAL A 794 22.10 -4.65 7.94
N HIS A 795 23.01 -3.77 8.35
CA HIS A 795 23.50 -2.65 7.57
C HIS A 795 24.03 -3.04 6.18
N ASP A 796 25.02 -3.92 6.12
CA ASP A 796 25.72 -4.20 4.86
C ASP A 796 24.79 -4.84 3.82
N LEU A 797 23.95 -5.77 4.25
CA LEU A 797 22.97 -6.42 3.38
C LEU A 797 21.84 -5.45 2.95
N PHE A 798 21.40 -4.59 3.87
CA PHE A 798 20.42 -3.55 3.52
C PHE A 798 21.00 -2.59 2.47
N VAL A 799 22.22 -2.07 2.68
CA VAL A 799 22.86 -1.12 1.76
C VAL A 799 23.04 -1.75 0.37
N GLU A 800 23.53 -3.00 0.30
CA GLU A 800 23.67 -3.73 -0.97
C GLU A 800 22.32 -3.77 -1.73
N ARG A 801 21.27 -4.24 -1.08
CA ARG A 801 19.95 -4.38 -1.72
C ARG A 801 19.30 -3.02 -2.03
N PHE A 802 19.48 -2.02 -1.17
CA PHE A 802 18.95 -0.68 -1.38
C PHE A 802 19.61 0.01 -2.59
N VAL A 803 20.94 -0.13 -2.73
CA VAL A 803 21.69 0.36 -3.91
C VAL A 803 21.24 -0.34 -5.19
N GLU A 804 21.09 -1.65 -5.18
CA GLU A 804 20.61 -2.41 -6.34
C GLU A 804 19.18 -2.02 -6.73
N ALA A 805 18.29 -1.84 -5.76
CA ALA A 805 16.92 -1.41 -6.00
C ALA A 805 16.86 0.02 -6.58
N ALA A 806 17.61 0.96 -6.00
CA ALA A 806 17.72 2.33 -6.52
C ALA A 806 18.31 2.38 -7.94
N ARG A 807 19.24 1.49 -8.25
CA ARG A 807 19.82 1.33 -9.60
C ARG A 807 18.81 0.82 -10.62
N SER A 808 17.83 0.06 -10.18
CA SER A 808 16.81 -0.57 -11.03
C SER A 808 15.65 0.36 -11.39
N LEU A 809 15.52 1.54 -10.74
CA LEU A 809 14.43 2.48 -11.02
C LEU A 809 14.44 2.97 -12.47
N ALA A 810 13.29 2.96 -13.12
CA ALA A 810 13.07 3.50 -14.46
C ALA A 810 12.99 5.03 -14.41
N ILE A 811 14.04 5.70 -14.94
CA ILE A 811 14.13 7.17 -14.99
C ILE A 811 13.75 7.64 -16.41
N GLY A 812 12.80 8.55 -16.51
CA GLY A 812 12.34 9.02 -17.81
C GLY A 812 11.29 10.13 -17.73
N PRO A 813 10.73 10.53 -18.90
CA PRO A 813 9.63 11.50 -18.95
C PRO A 813 8.39 10.93 -18.25
N PRO A 814 7.77 11.67 -17.31
CA PRO A 814 6.59 11.18 -16.59
C PRO A 814 5.37 10.91 -17.45
N ALA A 815 5.28 11.49 -18.64
CA ALA A 815 4.23 11.20 -19.61
C ALA A 815 4.31 9.78 -20.18
N GLU A 816 5.48 9.13 -20.10
CA GLU A 816 5.69 7.75 -20.53
C GLU A 816 5.22 6.79 -19.44
N ARG A 817 4.41 5.82 -19.84
CA ARG A 817 3.95 4.77 -18.92
C ARG A 817 5.14 3.96 -18.41
N GLY A 818 5.20 3.75 -17.11
CA GLY A 818 6.28 2.96 -16.49
C GLY A 818 7.47 3.76 -15.99
N THR A 819 7.48 5.08 -16.18
CA THR A 819 8.44 5.94 -15.49
C THR A 819 8.15 5.91 -13.98
N GLU A 820 9.19 5.59 -13.19
CA GLU A 820 9.13 5.55 -11.73
C GLU A 820 9.77 6.79 -11.10
N LEU A 821 10.73 7.39 -11.79
CA LEU A 821 11.43 8.60 -11.36
C LEU A 821 11.45 9.62 -12.50
N GLY A 822 10.72 10.70 -12.32
CA GLY A 822 10.64 11.85 -13.21
C GLY A 822 11.76 12.87 -12.99
N PRO A 823 11.69 14.06 -13.64
CA PRO A 823 12.63 15.16 -13.45
C PRO A 823 12.41 15.85 -12.09
N VAL A 824 13.38 16.65 -11.68
CA VAL A 824 13.17 17.70 -10.67
C VAL A 824 12.53 18.92 -11.32
N ILE A 825 11.97 19.81 -10.50
CA ILE A 825 11.04 20.84 -10.99
C ILE A 825 11.67 21.88 -11.91
N ASP A 826 12.91 22.31 -11.64
CA ASP A 826 13.56 23.42 -12.34
C ASP A 826 15.09 23.27 -12.40
N GLU A 827 15.72 24.17 -13.16
CA GLU A 827 17.16 24.20 -13.33
C GLU A 827 17.91 24.53 -12.03
N ASP A 828 17.34 25.36 -11.17
CA ASP A 828 17.97 25.73 -9.91
C ASP A 828 17.98 24.56 -8.92
N SER A 829 16.94 23.74 -8.93
CA SER A 829 16.91 22.46 -8.23
C SER A 829 17.97 21.49 -8.74
N VAL A 830 18.17 21.41 -10.08
CA VAL A 830 19.28 20.61 -10.66
C VAL A 830 20.62 21.09 -10.15
N LYS A 831 20.89 22.40 -10.20
CA LYS A 831 22.18 22.99 -9.75
C LYS A 831 22.41 22.70 -8.26
N ARG A 832 21.40 22.92 -7.44
CA ARG A 832 21.44 22.69 -5.98
C ARG A 832 21.72 21.22 -5.64
N ILE A 833 20.99 20.29 -6.26
CA ILE A 833 21.16 18.85 -5.99
C ILE A 833 22.50 18.35 -6.51
N ARG A 834 22.92 18.75 -7.72
CA ARG A 834 24.25 18.40 -8.22
C ARG A 834 25.38 18.91 -7.34
N GLY A 835 25.23 20.12 -6.77
CA GLY A 835 26.16 20.64 -5.78
C GLY A 835 26.30 19.76 -4.52
N TRP A 836 25.23 19.06 -4.12
CA TRP A 836 25.29 18.03 -3.06
C TRP A 836 25.96 16.75 -3.55
N GLN A 837 25.61 16.28 -4.72
CA GLN A 837 26.21 15.08 -5.33
C GLN A 837 27.73 15.21 -5.52
N ASP A 838 28.20 16.38 -5.93
CA ASP A 838 29.62 16.65 -6.16
C ASP A 838 30.45 16.71 -4.87
N ARG A 839 29.77 16.96 -3.74
CA ARG A 839 30.41 16.98 -2.40
C ARG A 839 30.14 15.71 -1.58
N ALA A 840 29.40 14.75 -2.14
CA ALA A 840 28.90 13.59 -1.41
C ALA A 840 29.99 12.79 -0.68
N GLU A 841 31.16 12.61 -1.33
CA GLU A 841 32.31 11.89 -0.77
C GLU A 841 32.95 12.60 0.44
N GLN A 842 32.65 13.87 0.67
CA GLN A 842 33.11 14.60 1.86
C GLN A 842 32.32 14.19 3.13
N PHE A 843 31.17 13.59 2.94
CA PHE A 843 30.24 13.29 4.02
C PHE A 843 30.12 11.81 4.35
N GLY A 844 30.73 10.91 3.54
CA GLY A 844 30.69 9.47 3.72
C GLY A 844 31.16 8.74 2.50
N ARG A 845 30.86 7.45 2.39
CA ARG A 845 31.22 6.59 1.26
C ARG A 845 30.15 6.69 0.16
N LEU A 846 30.45 7.31 -0.97
CA LEU A 846 29.55 7.32 -2.12
C LEU A 846 29.43 5.90 -2.70
N VAL A 847 28.24 5.28 -2.61
CA VAL A 847 27.98 3.91 -3.10
C VAL A 847 27.07 3.87 -4.32
N LEU A 848 26.36 4.95 -4.59
CA LEU A 848 25.58 5.12 -5.81
C LEU A 848 25.53 6.59 -6.20
N ARG A 849 25.77 6.85 -7.50
CA ARG A 849 25.37 8.06 -8.22
C ARG A 849 24.97 7.64 -9.62
N ARG A 850 23.68 7.74 -9.95
CA ARG A 850 23.20 7.39 -11.28
C ARG A 850 23.40 8.55 -12.24
N GLU A 851 24.06 8.29 -13.37
CA GLU A 851 24.38 9.26 -14.41
C GLU A 851 23.78 8.90 -15.78
N ASP A 852 23.15 7.72 -15.88
CA ASP A 852 22.42 7.24 -17.06
C ASP A 852 21.02 7.90 -17.12
N LEU A 853 21.01 9.18 -17.49
CA LEU A 853 19.83 10.05 -17.42
C LEU A 853 19.38 10.47 -18.82
N PRO A 854 18.10 10.80 -19.00
CA PRO A 854 17.63 11.45 -20.23
C PRO A 854 18.43 12.71 -20.54
N VAL A 855 18.74 12.93 -21.82
CA VAL A 855 19.55 14.09 -22.27
C VAL A 855 18.78 15.41 -22.16
N LYS A 856 17.44 15.36 -22.31
CA LYS A 856 16.56 16.53 -22.18
C LYS A 856 15.87 16.52 -20.83
N GLY A 857 15.57 17.69 -20.29
CA GLY A 857 14.86 17.87 -19.04
C GLY A 857 15.75 18.04 -17.82
N TYR A 858 15.11 18.29 -16.70
CA TYR A 858 15.78 18.57 -15.42
C TYR A 858 16.01 17.27 -14.62
N PHE A 859 16.70 16.29 -15.21
CA PHE A 859 16.90 15.01 -14.56
C PHE A 859 18.12 15.00 -13.65
N VAL A 860 17.93 14.43 -12.46
CA VAL A 860 18.96 14.11 -11.47
C VAL A 860 18.75 12.68 -10.97
N GLY A 861 19.80 11.88 -11.00
CA GLY A 861 19.71 10.46 -10.62
C GLY A 861 19.85 10.22 -9.13
N PRO A 862 19.38 9.07 -8.64
CA PRO A 862 19.56 8.62 -7.27
C PRO A 862 21.03 8.64 -6.83
N THR A 863 21.25 9.16 -5.62
CA THR A 863 22.58 9.20 -4.97
C THR A 863 22.46 8.64 -3.56
N ILE A 864 23.37 7.74 -3.20
CA ILE A 864 23.40 7.11 -1.87
C ILE A 864 24.82 7.26 -1.30
N VAL A 865 24.89 7.86 -0.11
CA VAL A 865 26.11 8.02 0.68
C VAL A 865 25.99 7.11 1.90
N ASP A 866 26.84 6.12 1.97
CA ASP A 866 26.92 5.17 3.06
C ASP A 866 27.92 5.58 4.12
N ASP A 867 27.78 5.03 5.34
CA ASP A 867 28.56 5.41 6.51
C ASP A 867 28.65 6.97 6.65
N ALA A 868 27.50 7.61 6.43
CA ALA A 868 27.41 9.07 6.47
C ALA A 868 27.82 9.62 7.84
N VAL A 869 28.59 10.72 7.82
CA VAL A 869 29.13 11.32 9.05
C VAL A 869 27.98 11.97 9.85
N PRO A 870 27.72 11.51 11.08
CA PRO A 870 26.67 12.13 11.91
C PRO A 870 26.93 13.62 12.14
N GLY A 871 25.86 14.44 12.03
CA GLY A 871 25.94 15.89 12.18
C GLY A 871 26.56 16.65 11.00
N SER A 872 26.93 15.95 9.91
CA SER A 872 27.38 16.64 8.69
C SER A 872 26.21 17.37 8.00
N PRO A 873 26.48 18.37 7.15
CA PRO A 873 25.45 19.06 6.39
C PRO A 873 24.53 18.13 5.59
N LEU A 874 25.05 17.01 5.07
CA LEU A 874 24.24 16.01 4.34
C LEU A 874 23.10 15.39 5.17
N VAL A 875 23.25 15.37 6.50
CA VAL A 875 22.25 14.76 7.42
C VAL A 875 21.49 15.81 8.25
N THR A 876 21.81 17.09 8.11
CA THR A 876 21.18 18.17 8.90
C THR A 876 20.51 19.25 8.05
N GLU A 877 20.83 19.35 6.74
CA GLU A 877 20.28 20.35 5.86
C GLU A 877 19.35 19.71 4.81
N GLU A 878 18.27 20.41 4.49
CA GLU A 878 17.31 19.95 3.48
C GLU A 878 17.91 19.97 2.07
N ILE A 879 17.85 18.82 1.40
CA ILE A 879 18.31 18.70 0.02
C ILE A 879 17.14 18.81 -0.98
N SER A 880 15.99 18.27 -0.64
CA SER A 880 14.80 18.20 -1.51
C SER A 880 15.15 17.66 -2.90
N GLY A 881 15.67 16.44 -2.93
CA GLY A 881 16.19 15.78 -4.11
C GLY A 881 16.49 14.29 -3.85
N PRO A 882 16.83 13.50 -4.88
CA PRO A 882 17.02 12.05 -4.77
C PRO A 882 18.39 11.68 -4.16
N VAL A 883 18.65 12.16 -2.95
CA VAL A 883 19.92 11.93 -2.23
C VAL A 883 19.62 11.32 -0.86
N ALA A 884 20.26 10.21 -0.54
CA ALA A 884 20.11 9.50 0.72
C ALA A 884 21.43 9.42 1.48
N ALA A 885 21.38 9.68 2.78
CA ALA A 885 22.44 9.39 3.73
C ALA A 885 22.09 8.12 4.54
N VAL A 886 22.97 7.12 4.53
CA VAL A 886 22.82 5.92 5.35
C VAL A 886 23.79 6.00 6.51
N LEU A 887 23.24 5.91 7.75
CA LEU A 887 24.00 5.97 8.98
C LEU A 887 24.00 4.60 9.65
N ARG A 888 25.14 4.18 10.14
CA ARG A 888 25.30 2.92 10.87
C ARG A 888 25.16 3.15 12.37
N ALA A 889 24.17 2.56 12.99
CA ALA A 889 24.00 2.53 14.44
C ALA A 889 24.56 1.25 15.06
N ARG A 890 25.16 1.36 16.24
CA ARG A 890 25.68 0.21 17.00
C ARG A 890 24.58 -0.68 17.53
N ASP A 891 23.53 -0.04 18.02
CA ASP A 891 22.37 -0.64 18.67
C ASP A 891 21.13 0.23 18.45
N PHE A 892 20.00 -0.25 18.91
CA PHE A 892 18.72 0.42 18.74
C PHE A 892 18.64 1.81 19.40
N GLU A 893 19.22 1.98 20.58
CA GLU A 893 19.26 3.28 21.27
C GLU A 893 20.06 4.30 20.50
N HIS A 894 21.23 3.91 20.01
CA HIS A 894 22.05 4.77 19.18
C HIS A 894 21.33 5.12 17.86
N ALA A 895 20.51 4.21 17.33
CA ALA A 895 19.71 4.51 16.14
C ALA A 895 18.65 5.61 16.43
N LEU A 896 17.98 5.56 17.57
CA LEU A 896 17.05 6.61 17.99
C LEU A 896 17.78 7.96 18.20
N GLU A 897 18.98 7.94 18.78
CA GLU A 897 19.81 9.13 18.95
C GLU A 897 20.15 9.76 17.59
N LEU A 898 20.67 8.96 16.64
CA LEU A 898 21.00 9.42 15.30
C LEU A 898 19.76 9.93 14.52
N ALA A 899 18.65 9.22 14.59
CA ALA A 899 17.42 9.64 13.95
C ALA A 899 16.91 10.99 14.48
N ASN A 900 17.12 11.26 15.76
CA ASN A 900 16.70 12.48 16.44
C ASN A 900 17.70 13.66 16.35
N GLN A 901 18.87 13.49 15.73
CA GLN A 901 19.87 14.55 15.52
C GLN A 901 19.43 15.53 14.42
N THR A 902 18.31 16.19 14.64
CA THR A 902 17.75 17.19 13.75
C THR A 902 16.88 18.17 14.53
N ASP A 903 16.79 19.40 14.03
CA ASP A 903 15.87 20.41 14.54
C ASP A 903 14.45 20.25 13.99
N PHE A 904 14.31 19.46 12.94
CA PHE A 904 13.04 19.20 12.29
C PHE A 904 12.25 18.10 13.00
N ALA A 905 10.93 18.15 12.89
CA ALA A 905 10.02 17.15 13.46
C ALA A 905 8.74 17.02 12.62
N LEU A 906 8.89 16.60 11.35
CA LEU A 906 7.78 16.38 10.43
C LEU A 906 7.38 14.91 10.46
N THR A 907 8.15 14.04 9.81
CA THR A 907 7.90 12.60 9.79
C THR A 907 9.11 11.81 10.27
N ALA A 908 8.88 10.61 10.76
CA ALA A 908 9.91 9.62 11.02
C ALA A 908 9.34 8.20 10.87
N GLY A 909 10.20 7.23 10.63
CA GLY A 909 9.78 5.85 10.45
C GLY A 909 10.67 4.83 11.14
N ILE A 910 10.12 3.65 11.33
CA ILE A 910 10.84 2.45 11.76
C ILE A 910 10.35 1.23 10.99
N VAL A 911 11.26 0.40 10.54
CA VAL A 911 10.99 -0.96 10.07
C VAL A 911 11.57 -1.93 11.09
N SER A 912 10.71 -2.64 11.80
CA SER A 912 11.07 -3.57 12.88
C SER A 912 9.98 -4.61 13.08
N ARG A 913 10.36 -5.78 13.57
CA ARG A 913 9.46 -6.83 14.02
C ARG A 913 9.45 -6.99 15.54
N SER A 914 10.24 -6.20 16.28
CA SER A 914 10.24 -6.15 17.74
C SER A 914 9.13 -5.25 18.29
N PRO A 915 8.14 -5.80 19.03
CA PRO A 915 7.10 -4.98 19.66
C PRO A 915 7.63 -3.89 20.58
N SER A 916 8.67 -4.17 21.37
CA SER A 916 9.24 -3.21 22.31
C SER A 916 9.99 -2.08 21.61
N HIS A 917 10.74 -2.38 20.53
CA HIS A 917 11.41 -1.36 19.73
C HIS A 917 10.40 -0.46 19.00
N ILE A 918 9.31 -1.04 18.47
CA ILE A 918 8.22 -0.28 17.85
C ILE A 918 7.58 0.67 18.86
N GLU A 919 7.25 0.19 20.08
CA GLU A 919 6.69 1.03 21.15
C GLU A 919 7.65 2.16 21.54
N ARG A 920 8.93 1.83 21.73
CA ARG A 920 9.95 2.82 22.10
C ARG A 920 10.21 3.83 20.99
N ALA A 921 10.29 3.41 19.73
CA ALA A 921 10.41 4.31 18.59
C ALA A 921 9.20 5.24 18.48
N SER A 922 7.98 4.70 18.63
CA SER A 922 6.74 5.48 18.61
C SER A 922 6.70 6.55 19.70
N ALA A 923 7.28 6.27 20.86
CA ALA A 923 7.35 7.22 21.97
C ALA A 923 8.49 8.25 21.85
N ASN A 924 9.62 7.88 21.23
CA ASN A 924 10.86 8.65 21.33
C ASN A 924 11.34 9.32 20.02
N LEU A 925 10.86 8.88 18.85
CA LEU A 925 11.19 9.57 17.60
C LEU A 925 10.58 10.96 17.56
N LYS A 926 11.33 11.94 17.07
CA LYS A 926 10.93 13.35 17.06
C LYS A 926 9.89 13.71 16.00
N GLY A 927 9.54 12.85 15.08
CA GLY A 927 8.52 13.11 14.05
C GLY A 927 7.16 13.51 14.67
N CYS A 928 6.43 14.38 14.02
CA CYS A 928 5.01 14.62 14.31
C CYS A 928 4.16 13.43 13.89
N SER A 929 4.49 12.84 12.73
CA SER A 929 3.90 11.60 12.24
C SER A 929 4.94 10.48 12.26
N ILE A 930 4.65 9.39 12.98
CA ILE A 930 5.53 8.22 13.08
C ILE A 930 4.92 7.07 12.29
N PHE A 931 5.71 6.49 11.38
CA PHE A 931 5.29 5.40 10.53
C PHE A 931 6.04 4.10 10.87
N VAL A 932 5.30 3.01 11.03
CA VAL A 932 5.84 1.70 11.37
C VAL A 932 5.61 0.74 10.20
N ASN A 933 6.68 0.11 9.71
CA ASN A 933 6.66 -0.90 8.63
C ASN A 933 5.97 -0.41 7.35
N ARG A 934 6.10 0.88 7.05
CA ARG A 934 5.58 1.50 5.81
C ARG A 934 6.40 2.75 5.45
N ALA A 935 6.21 3.24 4.22
CA ALA A 935 6.82 4.49 3.78
C ALA A 935 6.40 5.68 4.67
N VAL A 936 7.31 6.62 4.88
CA VAL A 936 7.08 7.85 5.66
C VAL A 936 6.34 8.93 4.88
N THR A 937 6.06 8.67 3.60
CA THR A 937 5.29 9.50 2.69
C THR A 937 3.89 8.94 2.49
N GLY A 938 2.96 9.73 1.91
CA GLY A 938 1.60 9.28 1.57
C GLY A 938 0.69 9.18 2.79
N ALA A 939 0.65 10.24 3.61
CA ALA A 939 -0.38 10.43 4.62
C ALA A 939 -1.76 10.59 3.94
N VAL A 940 -2.80 10.03 4.54
CA VAL A 940 -4.16 10.07 4.01
C VAL A 940 -5.02 10.98 4.88
N VAL A 941 -5.69 11.94 4.28
CA VAL A 941 -6.59 12.88 4.97
C VAL A 941 -7.61 12.14 5.84
N GLY A 942 -7.77 12.57 7.08
CA GLY A 942 -8.66 11.95 8.05
C GLY A 942 -8.17 10.64 8.69
N ARG A 943 -7.13 9.99 8.11
CA ARG A 943 -6.49 8.80 8.71
C ARG A 943 -5.17 9.12 9.41
N GLN A 944 -4.31 9.90 8.75
CA GLN A 944 -3.03 10.34 9.28
C GLN A 944 -2.95 11.88 9.15
N PRO A 945 -3.51 12.62 10.13
CA PRO A 945 -3.35 14.07 10.14
C PRO A 945 -1.89 14.46 10.04
N PHE A 946 -1.56 15.32 9.07
CA PHE A 946 -0.20 15.68 8.70
C PHE A 946 0.16 17.08 9.14
N GLY A 947 1.37 17.29 9.67
CA GLY A 947 1.88 18.60 10.08
C GLY A 947 3.22 18.47 10.76
N GLY A 948 3.85 19.60 10.98
CA GLY A 948 5.15 19.69 11.61
C GLY A 948 5.12 20.36 12.98
N ARG A 949 6.08 19.98 13.83
CA ARG A 949 6.40 20.67 15.09
C ARG A 949 7.87 21.08 15.11
N ALA A 950 8.32 21.76 16.15
CA ALA A 950 9.67 22.33 16.25
C ALA A 950 9.95 23.23 15.03
N MET A 951 11.02 22.98 14.26
CA MET A 951 11.36 23.77 13.08
C MET A 951 10.64 23.34 11.80
N SER A 952 9.72 22.36 11.91
CA SER A 952 8.93 21.87 10.77
C SER A 952 7.54 22.48 10.66
N GLY A 953 7.13 23.36 11.55
CA GLY A 953 5.85 24.03 11.38
C GLY A 953 5.26 24.67 12.63
N ILE A 954 4.17 25.43 12.39
CA ILE A 954 3.36 26.11 13.41
C ILE A 954 1.90 25.85 13.08
N GLY A 955 1.20 25.21 14.01
CA GLY A 955 -0.23 25.00 13.89
C GLY A 955 -0.64 23.55 14.16
N SER A 956 -1.92 23.27 13.92
CA SER A 956 -2.49 21.92 14.03
C SER A 956 -2.35 21.17 12.71
N ASN A 957 -2.33 19.85 12.79
CA ASN A 957 -2.13 18.98 11.65
C ASN A 957 -3.27 19.09 10.61
N THR A 958 -2.92 19.31 9.35
CA THR A 958 -3.86 19.34 8.23
C THR A 958 -4.54 17.98 8.03
N GLY A 959 -5.78 17.96 7.56
CA GLY A 959 -6.57 16.74 7.49
C GLY A 959 -6.92 16.12 8.84
N GLY A 960 -6.73 16.87 9.93
CA GLY A 960 -7.09 16.48 11.29
C GLY A 960 -8.33 17.22 11.83
N PRO A 961 -8.93 16.74 12.93
CA PRO A 961 -10.16 17.31 13.48
C PRO A 961 -9.99 18.73 14.03
N ASP A 962 -8.77 19.09 14.40
CA ASP A 962 -8.45 20.39 15.04
C ASP A 962 -8.00 21.45 14.04
N TYR A 963 -7.80 21.08 12.76
CA TYR A 963 -7.23 21.97 11.76
C TYR A 963 -8.05 23.26 11.55
N LEU A 964 -9.38 23.14 11.49
CA LEU A 964 -10.27 24.30 11.24
C LEU A 964 -10.28 25.33 12.37
N PHE A 965 -9.94 24.94 13.62
CA PHE A 965 -9.92 25.90 14.74
C PHE A 965 -8.87 27.01 14.57
N GLN A 966 -7.89 26.83 13.71
CA GLN A 966 -6.89 27.83 13.39
C GLN A 966 -7.45 28.96 12.50
N PHE A 967 -8.49 28.68 11.73
CA PHE A 967 -9.08 29.58 10.76
C PHE A 967 -10.25 30.39 11.33
N VAL A 968 -10.63 30.20 12.59
CA VAL A 968 -11.78 30.82 13.22
C VAL A 968 -11.42 31.59 14.49
N GLN A 969 -12.36 32.43 14.91
CA GLN A 969 -12.38 33.05 16.25
C GLN A 969 -13.59 32.52 17.04
N PRO A 970 -13.40 32.15 18.31
CA PRO A 970 -14.52 31.80 19.19
C PRO A 970 -15.28 33.08 19.61
N ARG A 971 -16.60 32.95 19.72
CA ARG A 971 -17.48 33.98 20.28
C ARG A 971 -18.41 33.34 21.29
N VAL A 972 -18.39 33.86 22.51
CA VAL A 972 -19.33 33.45 23.57
C VAL A 972 -20.41 34.51 23.71
N VAL A 973 -21.67 34.05 23.75
CA VAL A 973 -22.81 34.90 24.09
C VAL A 973 -23.45 34.30 25.35
N THR A 974 -23.47 35.10 26.39
CA THR A 974 -24.13 34.76 27.67
C THR A 974 -25.38 35.60 27.83
N GLU A 975 -26.50 34.98 27.99
CA GLU A 975 -27.79 35.62 28.23
C GLU A 975 -28.25 35.34 29.66
N ASN A 976 -28.49 36.39 30.45
CA ASN A 976 -29.13 36.27 31.74
C ASN A 976 -30.65 36.14 31.53
N THR A 977 -31.18 34.97 31.84
CA THR A 977 -32.63 34.66 31.71
C THR A 977 -33.47 34.97 32.96
N LEU A 978 -32.85 35.46 34.04
CA LEU A 978 -33.57 35.90 35.24
C LEU A 978 -34.47 37.10 34.94
N ARG A 979 -35.72 37.01 35.31
CA ARG A 979 -36.70 38.08 35.15
C ARG A 979 -37.49 38.23 36.44
N GLN A 980 -37.31 39.29 37.23
CA GLN A 980 -38.10 39.64 38.44
C GLN A 980 -38.48 38.46 39.35
N GLY A 981 -37.50 37.63 39.71
CA GLY A 981 -37.69 36.47 40.58
C GLY A 981 -38.13 35.19 39.86
N PHE A 982 -38.24 35.21 38.54
CA PHE A 982 -38.54 34.04 37.69
C PHE A 982 -37.36 33.63 36.83
N ALA A 983 -36.91 32.40 36.93
CA ALA A 983 -35.94 31.78 36.04
C ALA A 983 -36.66 30.76 35.14
N PRO A 984 -37.03 31.10 33.91
CA PRO A 984 -37.64 30.15 33.02
C PRO A 984 -36.72 28.96 32.78
N ALA A 985 -37.26 27.75 32.85
CA ALA A 985 -36.57 26.57 32.39
C ALA A 985 -36.17 26.75 30.90
N GLN A 986 -35.04 26.20 30.49
CA GLN A 986 -34.60 26.30 29.09
C GLN A 986 -35.71 25.77 28.19
N VAL A 987 -36.20 26.62 27.33
CA VAL A 987 -37.01 26.17 26.19
C VAL A 987 -36.01 25.78 25.12
N GLU A 988 -35.87 24.50 24.85
CA GLU A 988 -35.14 24.03 23.68
C GLU A 988 -35.80 24.65 22.44
N THR A 989 -35.19 25.70 21.90
CA THR A 989 -35.55 26.18 20.56
C THR A 989 -35.05 25.13 19.59
N SER A 990 -35.91 24.19 19.24
CA SER A 990 -35.72 23.28 18.13
C SER A 990 -35.65 24.07 16.82
N ALA A 991 -34.49 24.51 16.42
CA ALA A 991 -34.22 24.86 15.03
C ALA A 991 -33.96 23.55 14.27
N GLY A 992 -34.99 23.03 13.61
CA GLY A 992 -34.86 21.86 12.74
C GLY A 992 -35.99 20.84 12.98
N SER A 993 -37.01 20.90 12.17
CA SER A 993 -38.13 19.93 12.11
C SER A 993 -37.59 18.50 11.93
N ARG A 994 -37.77 17.68 12.96
CA ARG A 994 -37.73 16.22 12.79
C ARG A 994 -39.12 15.72 12.49
N THR A 995 -39.36 15.28 11.27
CA THR A 995 -40.42 14.31 10.97
C THR A 995 -39.83 12.91 11.15
N GLY A 996 -40.43 12.07 12.01
CA GLY A 996 -40.11 10.65 12.05
C GLY A 996 -40.18 10.05 13.45
N THR A 997 -41.36 9.54 13.80
CA THR A 997 -41.74 8.41 14.68
C THR A 997 -40.85 7.99 15.83
N SER A 998 -41.43 8.10 17.01
CA SER A 998 -41.00 7.59 18.32
C SER A 998 -41.00 6.06 18.39
N GLU A 999 -39.91 5.49 18.91
CA GLU A 999 -39.99 4.27 19.70
C GLU A 999 -39.16 4.45 20.99
N THR A 1000 -39.88 4.31 22.11
CA THR A 1000 -39.36 4.41 23.46
C THR A 1000 -38.62 3.14 23.85
N GLY A 1001 -37.32 3.25 24.03
CA GLY A 1001 -36.49 2.23 24.67
C GLY A 1001 -35.76 2.81 25.87
N SER A 1002 -36.26 2.55 27.08
CA SER A 1002 -35.62 2.98 28.33
C SER A 1002 -34.32 2.23 28.59
N LEU A 1003 -33.18 2.90 28.48
CA LEU A 1003 -31.88 2.40 28.96
C LEU A 1003 -31.74 2.73 30.46
N ARG A 1004 -31.83 1.72 31.33
CA ARG A 1004 -31.45 1.80 32.75
C ARG A 1004 -29.90 1.75 32.82
N LEU A 1005 -29.33 2.77 33.45
CA LEU A 1005 -27.93 2.76 33.88
C LEU A 1005 -27.76 1.90 35.14
N PRO A 1006 -26.70 1.12 35.29
CA PRO A 1006 -26.44 0.37 36.51
C PRO A 1006 -25.94 1.29 37.63
N PRO A 1007 -26.21 0.95 38.91
CA PRO A 1007 -25.91 1.81 40.05
C PRO A 1007 -24.41 1.87 40.35
N THR A 1008 -23.89 3.08 40.50
CA THR A 1008 -22.53 3.36 40.93
C THR A 1008 -22.28 2.93 42.38
N GLY A 1009 -21.51 1.88 42.58
CA GLY A 1009 -21.04 1.46 43.88
C GLY A 1009 -19.94 2.39 44.41
N ARG A 1010 -20.26 3.11 45.49
CA ARG A 1010 -19.27 3.85 46.30
C ARG A 1010 -18.30 2.88 46.98
N LYS A 1011 -17.02 2.86 46.59
CA LYS A 1011 -15.95 2.27 47.41
C LYS A 1011 -15.36 3.35 48.30
N ARG A 1012 -15.52 3.14 49.65
CA ARG A 1012 -14.85 3.92 50.68
C ARG A 1012 -13.34 3.62 50.64
N TRP A 1013 -12.54 4.66 50.58
CA TRP A 1013 -11.11 4.58 50.88
C TRP A 1013 -10.92 4.50 52.38
N ARG A 1014 -10.29 3.44 52.87
CA ARG A 1014 -9.67 3.40 54.20
C ARG A 1014 -8.18 3.71 54.06
N ARG A 1015 -7.71 4.61 54.89
CA ARG A 1015 -6.32 4.91 55.11
C ARG A 1015 -5.63 3.74 55.80
N GLY A 1016 -4.41 3.42 55.34
CA GLY A 1016 -3.47 2.54 55.98
C GLY A 1016 -2.22 2.46 55.10
#